data_2e526738423fb4e15d5809ba39c42e5d
#
_entry.id   2e526738423fb4e15d5809ba39c42e5d
#
_cell.length_a   1.000
_cell.length_b   1.000
_cell.length_c   1.000
_cell.angle_alpha   90.00
_cell.angle_beta   90.00
_cell.angle_gamma   90.00
#
_symmetry.space_group_name_H-M   'P 1'
#
loop_
_entity.id
_entity.type
_entity.pdbx_description
1 polymer ?
#
loop_
_entity_poly.entity_id
_entity_poly.type
_entity_poly.pdbx_seq_one_letter_code
_entity_poly.pdbx_strand_id
1 'polypeptide(L)'
;VRRFALLRPVVLLAVLALLLQLLVVPAAAAAPPGKGPASGTAVFFVSDGMRQDIVAKYAAQGLMPTMASFLKNGAMASGNGLLTEAPPNTGAGWYSLATGAWPGVHGSTNNTFHINGGVFANSTSSFAPGVLKAENLAQAAERGGLKVAQVEWAGGANATIQGPTIDFQSFFSGRGVATNYVSPSDIAANVAAFGVQYDHPAGFAGQPPFAGAAPTPATGWTGALPATFSPAMEMRLRVLDFGVDKYGLNAWIFDSTNDGTTNYDKVLFSRTKSAADAVATLAKGQLADVKVQIVGGALAGKTAGMLVKVEQLTGDLSQVRLFHTSVSRAIATWPTWPGEPGFTGDFAEYLAQTFPTSTAADFAVLESGVVSEETYVQQGLYWQTGHIPMLTYVMNKYHPDLLMAGFPTTDEFQHQFLGLVTKTLPNGAPNPAYDDVESNGTPDGRVAQREAFIRSAYEGADATLTTARNLAGGNPTTFVSSDHGFGPQFLAVDASKPLVDLGLLSKPQTSNCRTATGETIGKAKACWAGGALQVYLNLAGRDPAGGGFTQVTAADATTTINNIRAAFTGLVDPNDWTGDGKPEGWKVIDRTFTKAEARYIPNGPNSTADMANPTRTGDLVVFAYPPYEFDAATPGTLVARSQFFGQHGYVPDVQDLAANINMRATFIAGGPGIAKATTTARTIDLAPTMAYILGIPEPQQSQGRVLTEILKGGSSIKPISIVGLTDFHGQ
;
A
#
# COMPACT_ATOMS: atom_id res chain seq x y z
N VAL A 1 -6.53 31.39 -68.96
CA VAL A 1 -6.50 29.94 -69.17
C VAL A 1 -5.06 29.39 -68.98
N ARG A 2 -4.35 29.69 -67.90
CA ARG A 2 -2.98 29.11 -67.63
C ARG A 2 -2.65 28.99 -66.11
N ARG A 3 -3.62 28.95 -65.19
CA ARG A 3 -3.40 28.83 -63.70
C ARG A 3 -4.02 27.58 -63.06
N PHE A 4 -4.61 26.66 -63.81
CA PHE A 4 -5.25 25.46 -63.21
C PHE A 4 -4.48 24.15 -63.50
N ALA A 5 -3.33 24.18 -64.15
CA ALA A 5 -2.59 22.94 -64.54
C ALA A 5 -1.52 22.50 -63.52
N LEU A 6 -1.17 23.34 -62.51
CA LEU A 6 -0.10 23.02 -61.52
C LEU A 6 -0.62 22.54 -60.16
N LEU A 7 -1.93 22.59 -59.92
CA LEU A 7 -2.52 22.13 -58.65
C LEU A 7 -2.86 20.60 -58.60
N ARG A 8 -2.98 19.95 -59.75
CA ARG A 8 -3.36 18.52 -59.81
C ARG A 8 -2.24 17.54 -59.33
N PRO A 9 -0.96 17.71 -59.62
CA PRO A 9 0.07 16.80 -59.13
C PRO A 9 0.40 16.96 -57.63
N VAL A 10 0.24 18.17 -57.07
CA VAL A 10 0.55 18.44 -55.65
C VAL A 10 -0.57 17.86 -54.77
N VAL A 11 -1.83 17.94 -55.17
CA VAL A 11 -2.95 17.35 -54.43
C VAL A 11 -2.91 15.82 -54.50
N LEU A 12 -2.50 15.25 -55.64
CA LEU A 12 -2.37 13.79 -55.78
C LEU A 12 -1.22 13.24 -54.93
N LEU A 13 -0.11 13.94 -54.83
CA LEU A 13 1.03 13.59 -53.96
C LEU A 13 0.68 13.75 -52.49
N ALA A 14 -0.06 14.80 -52.09
CA ALA A 14 -0.52 14.97 -50.70
C ALA A 14 -1.52 13.89 -50.28
N VAL A 15 -2.45 13.50 -51.17
CA VAL A 15 -3.40 12.43 -50.89
C VAL A 15 -2.72 11.05 -50.88
N LEU A 16 -1.70 10.81 -51.73
CA LEU A 16 -0.88 9.60 -51.69
C LEU A 16 -0.02 9.51 -50.44
N ALA A 17 0.55 10.64 -49.97
CA ALA A 17 1.29 10.72 -48.71
C ALA A 17 0.39 10.49 -47.50
N LEU A 18 -0.85 11.01 -47.49
CA LEU A 18 -1.85 10.75 -46.45
C LEU A 18 -2.33 9.27 -46.45
N LEU A 19 -2.50 8.69 -47.61
CA LEU A 19 -2.90 7.27 -47.75
C LEU A 19 -1.73 6.32 -47.36
N LEU A 20 -0.48 6.70 -47.57
CA LEU A 20 0.68 5.94 -47.09
C LEU A 20 0.84 6.02 -45.57
N GLN A 21 0.43 7.12 -44.92
CA GLN A 21 0.44 7.22 -43.47
C GLN A 21 -0.69 6.40 -42.80
N LEU A 22 -1.77 6.08 -43.54
CA LEU A 22 -2.84 5.22 -43.05
C LEU A 22 -2.56 3.70 -43.22
N LEU A 23 -1.48 3.34 -43.91
CA LEU A 23 -1.05 1.95 -44.13
C LEU A 23 0.15 1.52 -43.25
N VAL A 24 0.65 2.36 -42.38
CA VAL A 24 1.55 1.96 -41.29
C VAL A 24 0.69 1.41 -40.17
N VAL A 25 0.11 0.24 -40.37
CA VAL A 25 -0.24 -0.64 -39.26
C VAL A 25 1.11 -0.94 -38.58
N PRO A 26 1.32 -0.59 -37.31
CA PRO A 26 2.49 -1.08 -36.60
C PRO A 26 2.45 -2.60 -36.75
N ALA A 27 3.46 -3.18 -37.38
CA ALA A 27 3.62 -4.62 -37.40
C ALA A 27 3.63 -5.04 -35.94
N ALA A 28 2.54 -5.68 -35.49
CA ALA A 28 2.54 -6.37 -34.22
C ALA A 28 3.79 -7.26 -34.27
N ALA A 29 4.77 -7.00 -33.40
CA ALA A 29 5.95 -7.83 -33.29
C ALA A 29 5.42 -9.27 -33.14
N ALA A 30 5.72 -10.12 -34.11
CA ALA A 30 5.34 -11.51 -34.02
C ALA A 30 5.89 -12.04 -32.72
N ALA A 31 5.03 -12.60 -31.88
CA ALA A 31 5.45 -13.28 -30.68
C ALA A 31 6.59 -14.23 -31.06
N PRO A 32 7.69 -14.27 -30.31
CA PRO A 32 8.72 -15.26 -30.56
C PRO A 32 8.05 -16.64 -30.56
N PRO A 33 8.52 -17.61 -31.39
CA PRO A 33 7.95 -18.95 -31.38
C PRO A 33 8.24 -19.58 -30.02
N GLY A 34 7.42 -19.24 -29.05
CA GLY A 34 7.42 -19.81 -27.72
C GLY A 34 6.80 -21.20 -27.80
N LYS A 35 7.34 -22.13 -27.06
CA LYS A 35 6.57 -23.31 -26.67
C LYS A 35 5.31 -22.76 -26.04
N GLY A 36 4.12 -23.18 -26.52
CA GLY A 36 2.84 -22.77 -25.95
C GLY A 36 2.80 -22.94 -24.44
N PRO A 37 1.82 -22.37 -23.75
CA PRO A 37 1.78 -22.31 -22.31
C PRO A 37 2.11 -23.68 -21.71
N ALA A 38 2.98 -23.70 -20.73
CA ALA A 38 3.14 -24.89 -19.89
C ALA A 38 1.72 -25.25 -19.43
N SER A 39 1.28 -26.48 -19.68
CA SER A 39 -0.10 -26.90 -19.43
C SER A 39 -0.49 -26.60 -17.98
N GLY A 40 -1.31 -25.55 -17.77
CA GLY A 40 -1.78 -25.11 -16.46
C GLY A 40 -1.64 -23.61 -16.24
N THR A 41 -2.27 -23.10 -15.20
CA THR A 41 -2.23 -21.71 -14.78
C THR A 41 -0.81 -21.29 -14.34
N ALA A 42 -0.28 -20.18 -14.87
CA ALA A 42 0.90 -19.53 -14.28
C ALA A 42 0.49 -18.65 -13.10
N VAL A 43 1.39 -18.48 -12.13
CA VAL A 43 1.14 -17.68 -10.93
C VAL A 43 2.19 -16.57 -10.81
N PHE A 44 1.74 -15.34 -10.74
CA PHE A 44 2.55 -14.19 -10.35
C PHE A 44 2.07 -13.71 -8.97
N PHE A 45 2.81 -14.05 -7.92
CA PHE A 45 2.50 -13.74 -6.54
C PHE A 45 3.38 -12.58 -6.06
N VAL A 46 2.76 -11.53 -5.51
CA VAL A 46 3.44 -10.35 -4.98
C VAL A 46 3.04 -10.15 -3.52
N SER A 47 4.01 -10.17 -2.62
CA SER A 47 3.81 -9.86 -1.21
C SER A 47 4.42 -8.49 -0.91
N ASP A 48 3.58 -7.53 -0.54
CA ASP A 48 3.95 -6.12 -0.32
C ASP A 48 5.09 -6.01 0.71
N GLY A 49 6.13 -5.26 0.40
CA GLY A 49 7.27 -5.01 1.27
C GLY A 49 8.09 -6.25 1.70
N MET A 50 7.85 -7.43 1.11
CA MET A 50 8.51 -8.68 1.51
C MET A 50 10.00 -8.68 1.14
N ARG A 51 10.88 -8.87 2.11
CA ARG A 51 12.33 -8.86 1.95
C ARG A 51 12.90 -10.25 1.69
N GLN A 52 13.73 -10.39 0.64
CA GLN A 52 14.32 -11.69 0.27
C GLN A 52 15.26 -12.27 1.35
N ASP A 53 15.99 -11.44 2.07
CA ASP A 53 16.87 -11.86 3.16
C ASP A 53 16.07 -12.41 4.36
N ILE A 54 14.89 -11.85 4.66
CA ILE A 54 13.98 -12.35 5.70
C ILE A 54 13.30 -13.65 5.24
N VAL A 55 12.89 -13.74 3.96
CA VAL A 55 12.40 -15.00 3.36
C VAL A 55 13.46 -16.09 3.52
N ALA A 56 14.73 -15.82 3.19
CA ALA A 56 15.81 -16.77 3.33
C ALA A 56 16.03 -17.20 4.81
N LYS A 57 15.93 -16.24 5.76
CA LYS A 57 16.01 -16.50 7.21
C LYS A 57 14.92 -17.47 7.65
N TYR A 58 13.66 -17.22 7.32
CA TYR A 58 12.53 -18.06 7.74
C TYR A 58 12.45 -19.39 6.97
N ALA A 59 12.82 -19.39 5.70
CA ALA A 59 12.95 -20.62 4.90
C ALA A 59 14.00 -21.58 5.49
N ALA A 60 15.13 -21.07 5.96
CA ALA A 60 16.16 -21.86 6.62
C ALA A 60 15.69 -22.45 7.96
N GLN A 61 14.70 -21.85 8.60
CA GLN A 61 14.05 -22.35 9.82
C GLN A 61 12.91 -23.33 9.54
N GLY A 62 12.60 -23.60 8.25
CA GLY A 62 11.51 -24.50 7.85
C GLY A 62 10.11 -23.88 7.93
N LEU A 63 10.00 -22.57 8.12
CA LEU A 63 8.74 -21.85 8.31
C LEU A 63 8.05 -21.44 7.00
N MET A 64 8.79 -21.46 5.89
CA MET A 64 8.31 -21.08 4.55
C MET A 64 8.64 -22.18 3.52
N PRO A 65 8.00 -23.36 3.59
CA PRO A 65 8.42 -24.53 2.83
C PRO A 65 8.31 -24.37 1.31
N THR A 66 7.32 -23.65 0.80
CA THR A 66 7.15 -23.43 -0.63
C THR A 66 8.24 -22.51 -1.19
N MET A 67 8.49 -21.37 -0.55
CA MET A 67 9.55 -20.45 -0.96
C MET A 67 10.94 -21.06 -0.73
N ALA A 68 11.13 -21.86 0.34
CA ALA A 68 12.35 -22.62 0.57
C ALA A 68 12.66 -23.58 -0.59
N SER A 69 11.64 -24.24 -1.15
CA SER A 69 11.78 -25.09 -2.33
C SER A 69 12.28 -24.31 -3.55
N PHE A 70 11.79 -23.08 -3.74
CA PHE A 70 12.21 -22.21 -4.86
C PHE A 70 13.64 -21.69 -4.67
N LEU A 71 13.99 -21.23 -3.47
CA LEU A 71 15.37 -20.85 -3.13
C LEU A 71 16.37 -21.98 -3.37
N LYS A 72 15.98 -23.21 -3.09
CA LYS A 72 16.83 -24.41 -3.27
C LYS A 72 16.95 -24.85 -4.73
N ASN A 73 15.84 -24.87 -5.47
CA ASN A 73 15.70 -25.58 -6.74
C ASN A 73 15.37 -24.68 -7.94
N GLY A 74 14.94 -23.44 -7.70
CA GLY A 74 14.49 -22.48 -8.69
C GLY A 74 15.48 -21.35 -8.96
N ALA A 75 14.95 -20.24 -9.45
CA ALA A 75 15.71 -19.02 -9.70
C ALA A 75 15.48 -18.01 -8.58
N MET A 76 16.46 -17.13 -8.36
CA MET A 76 16.36 -16.03 -7.41
C MET A 76 17.17 -14.81 -7.85
N ALA A 77 16.82 -13.63 -7.33
CA ALA A 77 17.63 -12.43 -7.51
C ALA A 77 18.93 -12.53 -6.70
N SER A 78 20.00 -11.99 -7.26
CA SER A 78 21.29 -11.83 -6.58
C SER A 78 21.29 -10.65 -5.60
N GLY A 79 22.24 -10.61 -4.67
CA GLY A 79 22.44 -9.44 -3.79
C GLY A 79 21.26 -9.13 -2.85
N ASN A 80 20.53 -10.18 -2.42
CA ASN A 80 19.38 -10.11 -1.53
C ASN A 80 18.12 -9.44 -2.12
N GLY A 81 17.94 -9.46 -3.43
CA GLY A 81 16.69 -9.05 -4.07
C GLY A 81 16.85 -8.29 -5.38
N LEU A 82 15.69 -7.93 -5.96
CA LEU A 82 15.57 -7.13 -7.18
C LEU A 82 16.09 -5.70 -6.96
N LEU A 83 16.61 -5.13 -8.03
CA LEU A 83 16.85 -3.69 -8.11
C LEU A 83 15.51 -2.99 -8.34
N THR A 84 15.04 -2.25 -7.33
CA THR A 84 13.71 -1.64 -7.33
C THR A 84 13.65 -0.35 -8.16
N GLU A 85 12.45 0.09 -8.43
CA GLU A 85 12.14 1.43 -8.96
C GLU A 85 12.49 2.52 -7.95
N ALA A 86 12.28 3.77 -8.35
CA ALA A 86 12.40 4.93 -7.50
C ALA A 86 11.09 5.76 -7.56
N PRO A 87 10.51 6.09 -6.39
CA PRO A 87 10.85 5.56 -5.07
C PRO A 87 10.37 4.12 -4.91
N PRO A 88 11.01 3.30 -4.05
CA PRO A 88 10.56 1.95 -3.73
C PRO A 88 9.35 2.04 -2.77
N ASN A 89 8.20 2.34 -3.34
CA ASN A 89 6.92 2.56 -2.67
C ASN A 89 5.81 1.77 -3.36
N THR A 90 4.79 1.37 -2.62
CA THR A 90 3.66 0.55 -3.07
C THR A 90 3.11 1.00 -4.42
N GLY A 91 2.73 2.29 -4.55
CA GLY A 91 2.14 2.81 -5.79
C GLY A 91 3.08 2.79 -7.00
N ALA A 92 4.38 2.97 -6.80
CA ALA A 92 5.38 2.89 -7.85
C ALA A 92 5.75 1.43 -8.16
N GLY A 93 5.95 0.60 -7.12
CA GLY A 93 6.42 -0.77 -7.22
C GLY A 93 5.41 -1.71 -7.86
N TRP A 94 4.16 -1.72 -7.39
CA TRP A 94 3.11 -2.58 -7.98
C TRP A 94 2.91 -2.31 -9.47
N TYR A 95 2.92 -1.02 -9.88
CA TYR A 95 2.82 -0.72 -11.32
C TYR A 95 4.09 -1.04 -12.09
N SER A 96 5.29 -0.89 -11.49
CA SER A 96 6.54 -1.33 -12.14
C SER A 96 6.56 -2.84 -12.39
N LEU A 97 6.14 -3.63 -11.39
CA LEU A 97 5.99 -5.09 -11.54
C LEU A 97 4.94 -5.47 -12.59
N ALA A 98 3.79 -4.79 -12.57
CA ALA A 98 2.66 -5.12 -13.46
C ALA A 98 2.92 -4.72 -14.91
N THR A 99 3.68 -3.65 -15.18
CA THR A 99 3.85 -3.09 -16.53
C THR A 99 5.21 -3.41 -17.16
N GLY A 100 6.20 -3.76 -16.34
CA GLY A 100 7.58 -3.85 -16.82
C GLY A 100 8.20 -2.50 -17.19
N ALA A 101 7.61 -1.39 -16.73
CA ALA A 101 8.06 -0.02 -17.03
C ALA A 101 8.41 0.74 -15.74
N TRP A 102 9.28 1.73 -15.84
CA TRP A 102 9.62 2.61 -14.73
C TRP A 102 8.53 3.65 -14.43
N PRO A 103 8.50 4.24 -13.22
CA PRO A 103 7.58 5.29 -12.82
C PRO A 103 7.51 6.48 -13.79
N GLY A 104 8.63 6.85 -14.41
CA GLY A 104 8.69 7.86 -15.45
C GLY A 104 7.78 7.59 -16.65
N VAL A 105 7.51 6.32 -16.94
CA VAL A 105 6.66 5.85 -18.05
C VAL A 105 5.25 5.52 -17.58
N HIS A 106 5.08 4.63 -16.59
CA HIS A 106 3.74 4.25 -16.15
C HIS A 106 3.00 5.34 -15.36
N GLY A 107 3.73 6.35 -14.87
CA GLY A 107 3.19 7.59 -14.36
C GLY A 107 2.83 7.61 -12.88
N SER A 108 2.98 6.54 -12.13
CA SER A 108 2.86 6.54 -10.67
C SER A 108 4.24 6.82 -10.06
N THR A 109 4.48 8.05 -9.65
CA THR A 109 5.81 8.51 -9.21
C THR A 109 5.97 8.59 -7.70
N ASN A 110 4.93 8.25 -6.94
CA ASN A 110 4.90 8.13 -5.48
C ASN A 110 3.51 7.63 -5.05
N ASN A 111 3.28 7.27 -3.78
CA ASN A 111 1.95 6.90 -3.29
C ASN A 111 0.96 8.07 -3.40
N THR A 112 1.44 9.29 -3.21
CA THR A 112 0.68 10.54 -3.44
C THR A 112 1.59 11.56 -4.11
N PHE A 113 1.11 12.24 -5.15
CA PHE A 113 1.84 13.24 -5.90
C PHE A 113 0.94 14.37 -6.41
N HIS A 114 1.54 15.45 -6.91
CA HIS A 114 0.85 16.52 -7.61
C HIS A 114 0.98 16.34 -9.13
N ILE A 115 -0.06 16.69 -9.87
CA ILE A 115 0.00 16.76 -11.33
C ILE A 115 0.35 18.21 -11.73
N ASN A 116 1.55 18.41 -12.25
CA ASN A 116 1.99 19.70 -12.79
C ASN A 116 1.00 20.23 -13.85
N GLY A 117 0.66 21.49 -13.79
CA GLY A 117 -0.38 22.09 -14.62
C GLY A 117 -1.80 21.93 -14.06
N GLY A 118 -1.97 21.21 -12.96
CA GLY A 118 -3.22 21.12 -12.20
C GLY A 118 -3.33 22.18 -11.11
N VAL A 119 -4.52 22.26 -10.48
CA VAL A 119 -4.75 23.15 -9.33
C VAL A 119 -3.77 22.82 -8.21
N PHE A 120 -2.97 23.80 -7.79
CA PHE A 120 -1.83 23.56 -6.89
C PHE A 120 -2.21 22.99 -5.52
N ALA A 121 -3.41 23.30 -5.01
CA ALA A 121 -3.91 22.73 -3.75
C ALA A 121 -4.24 21.22 -3.83
N ASN A 122 -4.41 20.65 -5.04
CA ASN A 122 -4.84 19.27 -5.21
C ASN A 122 -3.69 18.28 -5.07
N SER A 123 -4.03 17.08 -4.62
CA SER A 123 -3.18 15.88 -4.61
C SER A 123 -3.81 14.77 -5.45
N THR A 124 -3.01 13.80 -5.86
CA THR A 124 -3.44 12.63 -6.62
C THR A 124 -2.86 11.38 -5.98
N SER A 125 -3.72 10.41 -5.66
CA SER A 125 -3.27 9.07 -5.24
C SER A 125 -2.73 8.30 -6.44
N SER A 126 -1.70 7.48 -6.23
CA SER A 126 -1.15 6.57 -7.25
C SER A 126 -2.20 5.64 -7.85
N PHE A 127 -3.15 5.20 -7.04
CA PHE A 127 -4.23 4.30 -7.47
C PHE A 127 -5.50 5.04 -7.95
N ALA A 128 -5.44 6.36 -8.13
CA ALA A 128 -6.57 7.08 -8.70
C ALA A 128 -6.81 6.67 -10.17
N PRO A 129 -8.08 6.63 -10.62
CA PRO A 129 -8.41 6.31 -12.01
C PRO A 129 -7.65 7.17 -13.01
N GLY A 130 -7.08 6.55 -14.04
CA GLY A 130 -6.34 7.23 -15.10
C GLY A 130 -4.90 7.62 -14.73
N VAL A 131 -4.38 7.23 -13.57
CA VAL A 131 -2.96 7.40 -13.24
C VAL A 131 -2.09 6.45 -14.03
N LEU A 132 -2.44 5.18 -14.10
CA LEU A 132 -1.70 4.20 -14.89
C LEU A 132 -1.71 4.58 -16.38
N LYS A 133 -0.51 4.76 -16.97
CA LYS A 133 -0.30 5.17 -18.38
C LYS A 133 0.38 4.11 -19.23
N ALA A 134 0.67 2.95 -18.68
CA ALA A 134 1.25 1.81 -19.37
C ALA A 134 0.30 0.62 -19.34
N GLU A 135 0.37 -0.22 -20.37
CA GLU A 135 -0.31 -1.50 -20.38
C GLU A 135 0.27 -2.41 -19.29
N ASN A 136 -0.58 -3.08 -18.52
CA ASN A 136 -0.11 -4.04 -17.53
C ASN A 136 -0.10 -5.49 -18.11
N LEU A 137 0.54 -6.41 -17.40
CA LEU A 137 0.67 -7.81 -17.79
C LEU A 137 -0.69 -8.50 -17.97
N ALA A 138 -1.70 -8.14 -17.13
CA ALA A 138 -3.05 -8.72 -17.29
C ALA A 138 -3.69 -8.33 -18.61
N GLN A 139 -3.60 -7.06 -19.01
CA GLN A 139 -4.09 -6.57 -20.29
C GLN A 139 -3.32 -7.17 -21.47
N ALA A 140 -1.98 -7.26 -21.36
CA ALA A 140 -1.14 -7.90 -22.36
C ALA A 140 -1.49 -9.39 -22.54
N ALA A 141 -1.77 -10.09 -21.43
CA ALA A 141 -2.17 -11.49 -21.47
C ALA A 141 -3.54 -11.70 -22.13
N GLU A 142 -4.55 -10.87 -21.81
CA GLU A 142 -5.84 -10.91 -22.50
C GLU A 142 -5.72 -10.55 -23.98
N ARG A 143 -4.89 -9.55 -24.32
CA ARG A 143 -4.56 -9.22 -25.72
C ARG A 143 -3.89 -10.40 -26.44
N GLY A 144 -3.10 -11.20 -25.71
CA GLY A 144 -2.52 -12.46 -26.17
C GLY A 144 -3.49 -13.65 -26.22
N GLY A 145 -4.76 -13.46 -25.85
CA GLY A 145 -5.81 -14.48 -25.87
C GLY A 145 -5.89 -15.35 -24.62
N LEU A 146 -5.21 -15.01 -23.54
CA LEU A 146 -5.22 -15.73 -22.27
C LEU A 146 -6.33 -15.23 -21.35
N LYS A 147 -6.81 -16.10 -20.46
CA LYS A 147 -7.69 -15.77 -19.36
C LYS A 147 -6.85 -15.32 -18.14
N VAL A 148 -7.15 -14.17 -17.58
CA VAL A 148 -6.39 -13.60 -16.47
C VAL A 148 -7.30 -13.32 -15.28
N ALA A 149 -6.83 -13.61 -14.07
CA ALA A 149 -7.45 -13.20 -12.83
C ALA A 149 -6.45 -12.38 -11.98
N GLN A 150 -6.94 -11.30 -11.38
CA GLN A 150 -6.25 -10.49 -10.38
C GLN A 150 -6.98 -10.62 -9.05
N VAL A 151 -6.26 -11.00 -7.97
CA VAL A 151 -6.85 -11.15 -6.62
C VAL A 151 -5.93 -10.49 -5.61
N GLU A 152 -6.45 -9.53 -4.84
CA GLU A 152 -5.66 -8.66 -3.93
C GLU A 152 -4.49 -7.98 -4.67
N TRP A 153 -4.71 -7.62 -5.94
CA TRP A 153 -3.69 -6.99 -6.77
C TRP A 153 -3.81 -5.48 -6.74
N ALA A 154 -2.86 -4.82 -6.07
CA ALA A 154 -2.89 -3.38 -5.88
C ALA A 154 -2.87 -2.61 -7.21
N GLY A 155 -3.89 -1.77 -7.40
CA GLY A 155 -4.08 -0.99 -8.63
C GLY A 155 -4.65 -1.80 -9.81
N GLY A 156 -5.05 -3.04 -9.59
CA GLY A 156 -5.66 -3.90 -10.62
C GLY A 156 -6.93 -3.31 -11.22
N ALA A 157 -7.72 -2.62 -10.43
CA ALA A 157 -8.95 -1.95 -10.88
C ALA A 157 -8.69 -0.81 -11.90
N ASN A 158 -7.47 -0.32 -12.01
CA ASN A 158 -7.08 0.72 -12.98
C ASN A 158 -6.71 0.17 -14.37
N ALA A 159 -6.70 -1.16 -14.52
CA ALA A 159 -6.46 -1.84 -15.78
C ALA A 159 -7.70 -2.67 -16.15
N THR A 160 -8.47 -2.21 -17.13
CA THR A 160 -9.69 -2.92 -17.55
C THR A 160 -9.32 -4.24 -18.22
N ILE A 161 -9.81 -5.34 -17.65
CA ILE A 161 -9.75 -6.70 -18.19
C ILE A 161 -11.15 -7.33 -18.20
N GLN A 162 -11.33 -8.42 -18.94
CA GLN A 162 -12.59 -9.19 -18.98
C GLN A 162 -12.70 -10.20 -17.84
N GLY A 163 -11.57 -10.64 -17.32
CA GLY A 163 -11.47 -11.54 -16.16
C GLY A 163 -11.77 -10.87 -14.82
N PRO A 164 -11.84 -11.67 -13.75
CA PRO A 164 -12.06 -11.15 -12.40
C PRO A 164 -10.87 -10.34 -11.92
N THR A 165 -11.18 -9.18 -11.35
CA THR A 165 -10.26 -8.34 -10.58
C THR A 165 -10.84 -8.10 -9.20
N ILE A 166 -10.06 -8.38 -8.16
CA ILE A 166 -10.27 -7.99 -6.78
C ILE A 166 -9.06 -7.15 -6.39
N ASP A 167 -9.28 -5.88 -6.11
CA ASP A 167 -8.28 -4.90 -5.70
C ASP A 167 -8.47 -4.59 -4.21
N PHE A 168 -7.77 -3.61 -3.71
CA PHE A 168 -7.95 -3.09 -2.36
C PHE A 168 -9.39 -2.67 -2.10
N GLN A 169 -9.66 -2.28 -0.86
CA GLN A 169 -10.99 -1.93 -0.37
C GLN A 169 -11.31 -0.44 -0.48
N SER A 170 -12.61 -0.15 -0.57
CA SER A 170 -13.17 1.17 -0.32
C SER A 170 -13.71 1.24 1.09
N PHE A 171 -13.60 2.41 1.72
CA PHE A 171 -14.04 2.68 3.08
C PHE A 171 -15.26 3.61 3.11
N PHE A 172 -16.20 3.35 4.03
CA PHE A 172 -17.49 4.03 4.13
C PHE A 172 -17.76 4.59 5.53
N SER A 173 -16.82 4.48 6.45
CA SER A 173 -16.88 5.06 7.80
C SER A 173 -15.49 5.33 8.35
N GLY A 174 -15.40 6.08 9.45
CA GLY A 174 -14.26 6.07 10.33
C GLY A 174 -14.12 4.74 11.06
N ARG A 175 -13.07 4.63 11.88
CA ARG A 175 -12.72 3.53 12.79
C ARG A 175 -12.55 4.10 14.18
N GLY A 176 -12.66 3.27 15.22
CA GLY A 176 -12.45 3.78 16.57
C GLY A 176 -13.01 2.90 17.68
N VAL A 177 -13.11 3.49 18.85
CA VAL A 177 -13.54 2.82 20.07
C VAL A 177 -14.64 3.59 20.80
N ALA A 178 -15.48 2.83 21.51
CA ALA A 178 -16.35 3.34 22.57
C ALA A 178 -15.85 2.77 23.92
N THR A 179 -15.54 3.63 24.89
CA THR A 179 -14.92 3.23 26.16
C THR A 179 -15.42 4.08 27.32
N ASN A 180 -15.47 3.52 28.52
CA ASN A 180 -15.82 4.25 29.74
C ASN A 180 -14.59 4.68 30.55
N TYR A 181 -13.40 4.46 30.06
CA TYR A 181 -12.15 4.83 30.72
C TYR A 181 -11.10 5.34 29.73
N VAL A 182 -10.09 6.04 30.22
CA VAL A 182 -8.89 6.42 29.48
C VAL A 182 -7.76 5.51 29.94
N SER A 183 -7.06 4.89 29.02
CA SER A 183 -5.87 4.09 29.27
C SER A 183 -4.61 4.98 29.26
N PRO A 184 -3.56 4.66 30.03
CA PRO A 184 -2.26 5.35 29.91
C PRO A 184 -1.65 5.30 28.51
N SER A 185 -1.97 4.27 27.70
CA SER A 185 -1.51 4.15 26.33
C SER A 185 -2.26 5.02 25.32
N ASP A 186 -3.41 5.61 25.70
CA ASP A 186 -4.22 6.42 24.80
C ASP A 186 -3.49 7.75 24.47
N ILE A 187 -3.18 7.97 23.19
CA ILE A 187 -2.42 9.15 22.74
C ILE A 187 -3.38 10.14 22.07
N ALA A 188 -3.79 11.16 22.82
CA ALA A 188 -4.79 12.14 22.39
C ALA A 188 -4.40 12.88 21.10
N ALA A 189 -3.12 13.23 20.94
CA ALA A 189 -2.63 13.90 19.74
C ALA A 189 -2.78 13.02 18.49
N ASN A 190 -2.51 11.73 18.60
CA ASN A 190 -2.63 10.78 17.50
C ASN A 190 -4.09 10.45 17.18
N VAL A 191 -4.95 10.32 18.21
CA VAL A 191 -6.41 10.18 18.00
C VAL A 191 -6.94 11.32 17.12
N ALA A 192 -6.55 12.56 17.42
CA ALA A 192 -6.96 13.74 16.66
C ALA A 192 -6.31 13.78 15.25
N ALA A 193 -5.00 13.51 15.17
CA ALA A 193 -4.25 13.58 13.92
C ALA A 193 -4.70 12.53 12.90
N PHE A 194 -5.00 11.30 13.34
CA PHE A 194 -5.41 10.21 12.47
C PHE A 194 -6.93 10.07 12.29
N GLY A 195 -7.71 10.97 12.88
CA GLY A 195 -9.17 10.97 12.76
C GLY A 195 -9.81 9.69 13.33
N VAL A 196 -9.22 9.12 14.39
CA VAL A 196 -9.77 7.98 15.11
C VAL A 196 -10.96 8.44 15.95
N GLN A 197 -12.08 7.76 15.85
CA GLN A 197 -13.24 8.00 16.70
C GLN A 197 -12.95 7.48 18.12
N TYR A 198 -13.02 8.36 19.09
CA TYR A 198 -12.79 8.04 20.50
C TYR A 198 -13.98 8.50 21.36
N ASP A 199 -14.91 7.58 21.59
CA ASP A 199 -16.12 7.85 22.37
C ASP A 199 -15.90 7.49 23.84
N HIS A 200 -16.00 8.47 24.74
CA HIS A 200 -15.86 8.27 26.18
C HIS A 200 -16.69 9.29 26.97
N PRO A 201 -17.06 9.02 28.24
CA PRO A 201 -17.95 9.89 29.02
C PRO A 201 -17.26 11.15 29.57
N ALA A 202 -15.96 11.15 29.76
CA ALA A 202 -15.17 12.29 30.21
C ALA A 202 -14.41 12.91 29.05
N GLY A 203 -14.12 14.21 29.12
CA GLY A 203 -13.35 14.90 28.08
C GLY A 203 -11.97 14.28 27.90
N PHE A 204 -11.66 13.86 26.69
CA PHE A 204 -10.34 13.42 26.24
C PHE A 204 -9.77 14.51 25.33
N ALA A 205 -8.50 14.82 25.43
CA ALA A 205 -7.91 15.92 24.66
C ALA A 205 -8.19 15.76 23.16
N GLY A 206 -8.86 16.76 22.55
CA GLY A 206 -9.23 16.75 21.13
C GLY A 206 -10.52 16.00 20.79
N GLN A 207 -11.20 15.36 21.77
CA GLN A 207 -12.47 14.66 21.55
C GLN A 207 -13.55 15.13 22.53
N PRO A 208 -14.79 15.37 22.06
CA PRO A 208 -15.91 15.65 22.96
C PRO A 208 -16.35 14.37 23.69
N PRO A 209 -16.85 14.46 24.93
CA PRO A 209 -17.42 13.33 25.62
C PRO A 209 -18.69 12.82 24.93
N PHE A 210 -18.94 11.53 25.02
CA PHE A 210 -20.14 10.89 24.51
C PHE A 210 -20.78 10.02 25.60
N ALA A 211 -21.95 10.41 26.12
CA ALA A 211 -22.60 9.76 27.26
C ALA A 211 -22.90 8.26 27.02
N GLY A 212 -23.19 7.85 25.79
CA GLY A 212 -23.40 6.45 25.44
C GLY A 212 -22.18 5.56 25.51
N ALA A 213 -20.99 6.12 25.74
CA ALA A 213 -19.77 5.36 25.97
C ALA A 213 -19.67 4.74 27.37
N ALA A 214 -20.50 5.16 28.34
CA ALA A 214 -20.58 4.53 29.65
C ALA A 214 -21.66 3.43 29.65
N PRO A 215 -21.39 2.25 30.27
CA PRO A 215 -22.42 1.24 30.47
C PRO A 215 -23.56 1.79 31.35
N THR A 216 -24.80 1.60 30.92
CA THR A 216 -26.02 1.98 31.63
C THR A 216 -26.96 0.78 31.77
N PRO A 217 -27.91 0.75 32.73
CA PRO A 217 -28.88 -0.33 32.82
C PRO A 217 -29.62 -0.51 31.48
N ALA A 218 -29.65 -1.73 30.99
CA ALA A 218 -30.26 -2.04 29.70
C ALA A 218 -31.77 -1.83 29.71
N THR A 219 -32.29 -1.11 28.70
CA THR A 219 -33.72 -0.80 28.58
C THR A 219 -34.20 -0.92 27.14
N GLY A 220 -35.48 -1.35 26.99
CA GLY A 220 -36.14 -1.41 25.68
C GLY A 220 -35.65 -2.54 24.77
N TRP A 221 -34.92 -3.51 25.27
CA TRP A 221 -34.51 -4.70 24.53
C TRP A 221 -35.64 -5.70 24.38
N THR A 222 -35.73 -6.38 23.26
CA THR A 222 -36.79 -7.31 22.89
C THR A 222 -36.26 -8.63 22.34
N GLY A 223 -37.12 -9.65 22.30
CA GLY A 223 -36.80 -10.97 21.76
C GLY A 223 -36.12 -11.89 22.78
N ALA A 224 -35.64 -13.04 22.32
CA ALA A 224 -34.99 -14.06 23.15
C ALA A 224 -33.53 -13.69 23.43
N LEU A 225 -33.30 -12.75 24.34
CA LEU A 225 -31.95 -12.35 24.77
C LEU A 225 -31.28 -13.50 25.55
N PRO A 226 -29.93 -13.55 25.56
CA PRO A 226 -29.17 -14.47 26.40
C PRO A 226 -29.58 -14.33 27.88
N ALA A 227 -29.60 -15.46 28.60
CA ALA A 227 -29.81 -15.42 30.06
C ALA A 227 -28.66 -14.63 30.70
N THR A 228 -29.00 -13.79 31.68
CA THR A 228 -28.02 -13.04 32.47
C THR A 228 -28.23 -13.27 33.94
N PHE A 229 -27.16 -13.42 34.70
CA PHE A 229 -27.16 -13.70 36.14
C PHE A 229 -26.89 -12.46 37.00
N SER A 230 -26.58 -11.34 36.33
CA SER A 230 -26.55 -9.99 36.90
C SER A 230 -27.44 -9.06 36.09
N PRO A 231 -27.88 -7.89 36.60
CA PRO A 231 -28.67 -6.93 35.83
C PRO A 231 -27.93 -6.54 34.53
N ALA A 232 -28.56 -6.77 33.38
CA ALA A 232 -27.95 -6.49 32.11
C ALA A 232 -27.68 -4.99 31.96
N MET A 233 -26.53 -4.68 31.32
CA MET A 233 -26.11 -3.33 31.00
C MET A 233 -26.11 -3.12 29.50
N GLU A 234 -26.13 -1.88 29.07
CA GLU A 234 -26.03 -1.53 27.63
C GLU A 234 -25.06 -0.40 27.36
N MET A 235 -24.53 -0.38 26.14
CA MET A 235 -23.64 0.66 25.65
C MET A 235 -23.90 0.86 24.14
N ARG A 236 -23.63 2.04 23.61
CA ARG A 236 -23.68 2.32 22.16
C ARG A 236 -22.28 2.31 21.57
N LEU A 237 -22.02 1.45 20.61
CA LEU A 237 -20.87 1.54 19.72
C LEU A 237 -21.29 2.33 18.49
N ARG A 238 -20.96 3.63 18.43
CA ARG A 238 -21.19 4.45 17.24
C ARG A 238 -20.17 4.09 16.17
N VAL A 239 -20.59 4.18 14.90
CA VAL A 239 -19.72 4.02 13.74
C VAL A 239 -20.03 5.16 12.77
N LEU A 240 -19.16 6.18 12.78
CA LEU A 240 -19.44 7.46 12.14
C LEU A 240 -18.97 7.50 10.69
N ASP A 241 -19.83 8.06 9.84
CA ASP A 241 -19.46 8.55 8.51
C ASP A 241 -19.76 10.06 8.45
N PHE A 242 -18.71 10.89 8.23
CA PHE A 242 -18.78 12.36 8.30
C PHE A 242 -19.52 12.89 9.54
N GLY A 243 -19.21 12.30 10.71
CA GLY A 243 -19.78 12.73 11.99
C GLY A 243 -21.20 12.21 12.27
N VAL A 244 -21.80 11.43 11.38
CA VAL A 244 -23.13 10.83 11.54
C VAL A 244 -23.00 9.34 11.86
N ASP A 245 -23.68 8.85 12.93
CA ASP A 245 -23.72 7.43 13.30
C ASP A 245 -24.61 6.66 12.33
N LYS A 246 -24.03 6.16 11.24
CA LYS A 246 -24.71 5.43 10.18
C LYS A 246 -24.72 3.91 10.37
N TYR A 247 -23.71 3.36 11.07
CA TYR A 247 -23.49 1.91 11.13
C TYR A 247 -23.35 1.38 12.56
N GLY A 248 -23.63 2.21 13.55
CA GLY A 248 -23.44 1.87 14.95
C GLY A 248 -24.28 0.70 15.43
N LEU A 249 -23.81 0.05 16.49
CA LEU A 249 -24.43 -1.11 17.12
C LEU A 249 -24.81 -0.81 18.57
N ASN A 250 -25.90 -1.43 19.04
CA ASN A 250 -26.23 -1.49 20.46
C ASN A 250 -25.53 -2.71 21.07
N ALA A 251 -24.90 -2.54 22.20
CA ALA A 251 -24.20 -3.57 22.93
C ALA A 251 -25.01 -3.93 24.19
N TRP A 252 -25.47 -5.17 24.28
CA TRP A 252 -26.07 -5.78 25.48
C TRP A 252 -24.95 -6.48 26.22
N ILE A 253 -24.61 -5.97 27.41
CA ILE A 253 -23.50 -6.48 28.23
C ILE A 253 -24.14 -7.32 29.34
N PHE A 254 -23.73 -8.58 29.48
CA PHE A 254 -24.36 -9.52 30.37
C PHE A 254 -23.36 -10.46 31.05
N ASP A 255 -23.82 -11.02 32.18
CA ASP A 255 -23.14 -12.03 32.97
C ASP A 255 -23.69 -13.40 32.56
N SER A 256 -22.88 -14.23 31.92
CA SER A 256 -23.31 -15.54 31.41
C SER A 256 -23.12 -16.67 32.44
N THR A 257 -22.57 -16.38 33.62
CA THR A 257 -22.19 -17.38 34.63
C THR A 257 -23.11 -17.33 35.88
N ASN A 258 -23.70 -18.46 36.25
CA ASN A 258 -24.55 -18.56 37.44
C ASN A 258 -23.73 -19.00 38.67
N ASP A 259 -22.85 -18.12 39.11
CA ASP A 259 -21.90 -18.39 40.21
C ASP A 259 -22.17 -17.57 41.47
N GLY A 260 -23.20 -16.72 41.45
CA GLY A 260 -23.56 -15.83 42.56
C GLY A 260 -22.70 -14.59 42.70
N THR A 261 -21.81 -14.33 41.72
CA THR A 261 -20.94 -13.15 41.64
C THR A 261 -21.36 -12.29 40.46
N THR A 262 -21.41 -10.97 40.64
CA THR A 262 -21.59 -10.07 39.50
C THR A 262 -20.32 -10.10 38.66
N ASN A 263 -20.40 -10.62 37.44
CA ASN A 263 -19.25 -10.93 36.62
C ASN A 263 -19.59 -10.83 35.13
N TYR A 264 -19.58 -9.59 34.60
CA TYR A 264 -19.88 -9.35 33.19
C TYR A 264 -18.76 -9.90 32.30
N ASP A 265 -19.08 -10.85 31.42
CA ASP A 265 -18.11 -11.59 30.61
C ASP A 265 -18.43 -11.61 29.12
N LYS A 266 -19.62 -11.13 28.70
CA LYS A 266 -20.02 -11.14 27.28
C LYS A 266 -20.76 -9.89 26.87
N VAL A 267 -20.68 -9.61 25.56
CA VAL A 267 -21.38 -8.52 24.88
C VAL A 267 -22.09 -9.07 23.64
N LEU A 268 -23.40 -8.90 23.57
CA LEU A 268 -24.20 -9.14 22.37
C LEU A 268 -24.31 -7.83 21.61
N PHE A 269 -23.86 -7.81 20.35
CA PHE A 269 -24.01 -6.67 19.44
C PHE A 269 -25.26 -6.85 18.58
N SER A 270 -26.06 -5.79 18.48
CA SER A 270 -27.28 -5.79 17.67
C SER A 270 -27.46 -4.45 16.93
N ARG A 271 -28.03 -4.49 15.73
CA ARG A 271 -28.35 -3.29 14.95
C ARG A 271 -29.44 -2.45 15.63
N THR A 272 -30.40 -3.12 16.20
CA THR A 272 -31.46 -2.52 17.02
C THR A 272 -31.40 -3.09 18.45
N LYS A 273 -32.23 -2.62 19.36
CA LYS A 273 -32.33 -3.25 20.69
C LYS A 273 -33.21 -4.51 20.64
N SER A 274 -32.85 -5.47 19.79
CA SER A 274 -33.56 -6.73 19.61
C SER A 274 -32.57 -7.89 19.41
N ALA A 275 -32.86 -9.00 20.06
CA ALA A 275 -32.15 -10.26 19.86
C ALA A 275 -32.26 -10.78 18.40
N ALA A 276 -33.36 -10.45 17.69
CA ALA A 276 -33.57 -10.85 16.31
C ALA A 276 -32.61 -10.18 15.33
N ASP A 277 -32.09 -9.01 15.70
CA ASP A 277 -31.14 -8.24 14.90
C ASP A 277 -29.69 -8.37 15.43
N ALA A 278 -29.45 -9.34 16.32
CA ALA A 278 -28.12 -9.63 16.84
C ALA A 278 -27.16 -10.03 15.70
N VAL A 279 -25.96 -9.48 15.73
CA VAL A 279 -24.92 -9.71 14.71
C VAL A 279 -23.73 -10.48 15.26
N ALA A 280 -23.47 -10.39 16.57
CA ALA A 280 -22.42 -11.14 17.25
C ALA A 280 -22.65 -11.21 18.76
N THR A 281 -22.11 -12.25 19.41
CA THR A 281 -21.95 -12.33 20.86
C THR A 281 -20.49 -12.64 21.16
N LEU A 282 -19.80 -11.73 21.85
CA LEU A 282 -18.35 -11.78 22.02
C LEU A 282 -17.97 -11.68 23.49
N ALA A 283 -16.95 -12.44 23.89
CA ALA A 283 -16.20 -12.22 25.12
C ALA A 283 -15.01 -11.28 24.87
N LYS A 284 -14.34 -10.84 25.94
CA LYS A 284 -13.08 -10.06 25.85
C LYS A 284 -12.09 -10.71 24.91
N GLY A 285 -11.49 -9.92 24.04
CA GLY A 285 -10.48 -10.33 23.05
C GLY A 285 -11.05 -10.97 21.78
N GLN A 286 -12.35 -11.30 21.74
CA GLN A 286 -12.99 -11.89 20.57
C GLN A 286 -13.38 -10.82 19.55
N LEU A 287 -13.24 -11.16 18.26
CA LEU A 287 -13.52 -10.34 17.09
C LEU A 287 -14.57 -11.03 16.22
N ALA A 288 -15.46 -10.25 15.60
CA ALA A 288 -16.44 -10.74 14.63
C ALA A 288 -16.52 -9.85 13.39
N ASP A 289 -16.79 -10.46 12.24
CA ASP A 289 -17.15 -9.81 10.98
C ASP A 289 -18.64 -9.51 10.96
N VAL A 290 -18.99 -8.25 10.81
CA VAL A 290 -20.38 -7.78 10.81
C VAL A 290 -20.70 -7.17 9.45
N LYS A 291 -21.62 -7.80 8.70
CA LYS A 291 -22.11 -7.26 7.43
C LYS A 291 -23.12 -6.15 7.68
N VAL A 292 -22.98 -5.07 6.91
CA VAL A 292 -23.87 -3.90 6.94
C VAL A 292 -24.25 -3.49 5.53
N GLN A 293 -25.30 -2.64 5.42
CA GLN A 293 -25.63 -2.03 4.14
C GLN A 293 -25.12 -0.59 4.10
N ILE A 294 -24.49 -0.22 2.99
CA ILE A 294 -23.94 1.13 2.77
C ILE A 294 -25.07 2.15 2.79
N VAL A 295 -24.91 3.22 3.57
CA VAL A 295 -25.88 4.29 3.73
C VAL A 295 -25.44 5.52 2.93
N GLY A 296 -26.15 5.78 1.83
CA GLY A 296 -25.90 6.95 0.96
C GLY A 296 -24.81 6.72 -0.11
N GLY A 297 -24.67 7.70 -0.99
CA GLY A 297 -23.73 7.62 -2.12
C GLY A 297 -24.17 6.68 -3.24
N ALA A 298 -23.25 6.45 -4.19
CA ALA A 298 -23.52 5.63 -5.38
C ALA A 298 -23.70 4.13 -5.07
N LEU A 299 -23.22 3.66 -3.91
CA LEU A 299 -23.31 2.27 -3.47
C LEU A 299 -24.37 2.08 -2.38
N ALA A 300 -25.30 3.03 -2.17
CA ALA A 300 -26.37 2.90 -1.18
C ALA A 300 -27.16 1.59 -1.33
N GLY A 301 -27.36 0.88 -0.24
CA GLY A 301 -28.04 -0.41 -0.20
C GLY A 301 -27.17 -1.62 -0.60
N LYS A 302 -25.93 -1.42 -1.06
CA LYS A 302 -24.97 -2.50 -1.30
C LYS A 302 -24.34 -2.97 0.00
N THR A 303 -23.92 -4.23 0.04
CA THR A 303 -23.29 -4.85 1.21
C THR A 303 -21.83 -4.39 1.37
N ALA A 304 -21.49 -4.09 2.60
CA ALA A 304 -20.13 -3.91 3.10
C ALA A 304 -20.00 -4.61 4.46
N GLY A 305 -18.87 -4.50 5.12
CA GLY A 305 -18.70 -5.06 6.46
C GLY A 305 -17.67 -4.30 7.29
N MET A 306 -17.63 -4.67 8.56
CA MET A 306 -16.63 -4.19 9.52
C MET A 306 -16.31 -5.27 10.54
N LEU A 307 -15.14 -5.21 11.13
CA LEU A 307 -14.81 -6.02 12.29
C LEU A 307 -15.24 -5.27 13.56
N VAL A 308 -15.83 -6.00 14.51
CA VAL A 308 -16.10 -5.50 15.85
C VAL A 308 -15.42 -6.38 16.87
N LYS A 309 -14.95 -5.80 17.97
CA LYS A 309 -14.22 -6.51 19.02
C LYS A 309 -14.56 -5.98 20.40
N VAL A 310 -14.60 -6.87 21.39
CA VAL A 310 -14.56 -6.50 22.81
C VAL A 310 -13.09 -6.41 23.21
N GLU A 311 -12.51 -5.20 23.10
CA GLU A 311 -11.09 -4.95 23.40
C GLU A 311 -10.79 -5.10 24.89
N GLN A 312 -11.67 -4.54 25.74
CA GLN A 312 -11.60 -4.67 27.17
C GLN A 312 -12.98 -4.85 27.80
N LEU A 313 -13.06 -5.73 28.79
CA LEU A 313 -14.26 -5.97 29.59
C LEU A 313 -13.82 -6.53 30.95
N THR A 314 -14.05 -5.75 32.03
CA THR A 314 -13.87 -6.22 33.40
C THR A 314 -15.22 -6.67 33.96
N GLY A 315 -15.20 -7.67 34.84
CA GLY A 315 -16.44 -8.24 35.43
C GLY A 315 -17.27 -7.23 36.22
N ASP A 316 -16.66 -6.16 36.72
CA ASP A 316 -17.31 -5.05 37.44
C ASP A 316 -17.66 -3.86 36.53
N LEU A 317 -17.38 -3.95 35.24
CA LEU A 317 -17.54 -2.89 34.25
C LEU A 317 -16.73 -1.60 34.52
N SER A 318 -15.74 -1.63 35.41
CA SER A 318 -14.85 -0.49 35.64
C SER A 318 -14.07 -0.11 34.36
N GLN A 319 -13.79 -1.09 33.48
CA GLN A 319 -13.16 -0.90 32.19
C GLN A 319 -13.91 -1.67 31.09
N VAL A 320 -14.53 -0.93 30.19
CA VAL A 320 -15.17 -1.45 28.99
C VAL A 320 -14.66 -0.68 27.78
N ARG A 321 -14.14 -1.40 26.78
CA ARG A 321 -13.74 -0.84 25.49
C ARG A 321 -14.19 -1.74 24.36
N LEU A 322 -15.02 -1.17 23.49
CA LEU A 322 -15.54 -1.80 22.28
C LEU A 322 -14.86 -1.15 21.08
N PHE A 323 -14.30 -1.95 20.18
CA PHE A 323 -13.59 -1.51 18.99
C PHE A 323 -14.37 -1.85 17.72
N HIS A 324 -14.23 -1.01 16.68
CA HIS A 324 -14.67 -1.30 15.33
C HIS A 324 -13.66 -0.80 14.29
N THR A 325 -13.48 -1.54 13.19
CA THR A 325 -12.78 -1.07 12.00
C THR A 325 -13.66 -0.13 11.20
N SER A 326 -13.11 0.53 10.19
CA SER A 326 -13.92 1.17 9.15
C SER A 326 -14.84 0.14 8.47
N VAL A 327 -16.03 0.58 8.09
CA VAL A 327 -16.89 -0.17 7.16
C VAL A 327 -16.21 -0.18 5.80
N SER A 328 -15.99 -1.36 5.25
CA SER A 328 -15.20 -1.55 4.04
C SER A 328 -15.79 -2.61 3.10
N ARG A 329 -15.37 -2.56 1.85
CA ARG A 329 -15.76 -3.47 0.79
C ARG A 329 -14.64 -3.57 -0.24
N ALA A 330 -14.36 -4.77 -0.75
CA ALA A 330 -13.42 -4.95 -1.85
C ALA A 330 -13.83 -4.14 -3.09
N ILE A 331 -12.87 -3.53 -3.76
CA ILE A 331 -13.06 -3.01 -5.11
C ILE A 331 -12.92 -4.21 -6.05
N ALA A 332 -14.03 -4.63 -6.66
CA ALA A 332 -14.02 -5.82 -7.49
C ALA A 332 -14.85 -5.62 -8.77
N THR A 333 -14.36 -6.20 -9.86
CA THR A 333 -15.02 -6.23 -11.16
C THR A 333 -14.82 -7.58 -11.84
N TRP A 334 -15.79 -8.01 -12.59
CA TRP A 334 -15.69 -9.14 -13.51
C TRP A 334 -16.73 -8.94 -14.61
N PRO A 335 -16.40 -8.26 -15.73
CA PRO A 335 -17.36 -7.91 -16.78
C PRO A 335 -18.10 -9.09 -17.35
N THR A 336 -17.46 -10.26 -17.45
CA THR A 336 -18.03 -11.49 -18.00
C THR A 336 -18.51 -12.46 -16.93
N TRP A 337 -18.75 -11.99 -15.69
CA TRP A 337 -19.20 -12.87 -14.60
C TRP A 337 -20.51 -13.58 -14.93
N PRO A 338 -20.54 -14.93 -14.88
CA PRO A 338 -21.74 -15.68 -15.27
C PRO A 338 -22.87 -15.62 -14.23
N GLY A 339 -22.64 -14.96 -13.07
CA GLY A 339 -23.56 -14.98 -11.97
C GLY A 339 -23.50 -16.25 -11.13
N GLU A 340 -24.34 -16.30 -10.09
CA GLU A 340 -24.57 -17.50 -9.26
C GLU A 340 -26.06 -17.81 -9.20
N PRO A 341 -26.46 -19.10 -9.20
CA PRO A 341 -27.85 -19.50 -9.12
C PRO A 341 -28.53 -18.92 -7.88
N GLY A 342 -29.68 -18.24 -8.08
CA GLY A 342 -30.43 -17.62 -7.00
C GLY A 342 -29.88 -16.31 -6.44
N PHE A 343 -28.76 -15.81 -6.97
CA PHE A 343 -28.19 -14.52 -6.57
C PHE A 343 -28.58 -13.42 -7.57
N THR A 344 -28.89 -12.24 -7.02
CA THR A 344 -29.17 -11.04 -7.81
C THR A 344 -28.20 -9.92 -7.43
N GLY A 345 -27.32 -9.51 -8.34
CA GLY A 345 -26.31 -8.48 -8.13
C GLY A 345 -25.12 -8.64 -9.05
N ASP A 346 -24.14 -7.78 -8.88
CA ASP A 346 -22.85 -7.86 -9.57
C ASP A 346 -21.85 -8.74 -8.78
N PHE A 347 -20.69 -8.98 -9.38
CA PHE A 347 -19.62 -9.78 -8.77
C PHE A 347 -19.16 -9.19 -7.41
N ALA A 348 -19.01 -7.85 -7.33
CA ALA A 348 -18.59 -7.21 -6.08
C ALA A 348 -19.64 -7.38 -4.96
N GLU A 349 -20.95 -7.37 -5.30
CA GLU A 349 -22.01 -7.63 -4.32
C GLU A 349 -22.01 -9.09 -3.85
N TYR A 350 -21.76 -10.02 -4.78
CA TYR A 350 -21.62 -11.43 -4.43
C TYR A 350 -20.47 -11.66 -3.44
N LEU A 351 -19.31 -11.06 -3.72
CA LEU A 351 -18.16 -11.15 -2.80
C LEU A 351 -18.49 -10.60 -1.42
N ALA A 352 -19.08 -9.40 -1.36
CA ALA A 352 -19.37 -8.72 -0.11
C ALA A 352 -20.40 -9.46 0.75
N GLN A 353 -21.37 -10.14 0.15
CA GLN A 353 -22.39 -10.92 0.87
C GLN A 353 -21.89 -12.28 1.30
N THR A 354 -21.05 -12.93 0.48
CA THR A 354 -20.73 -14.36 0.60
C THR A 354 -19.45 -14.61 1.38
N PHE A 355 -18.45 -13.74 1.22
CA PHE A 355 -17.10 -13.96 1.77
C PHE A 355 -16.78 -13.04 2.95
N PRO A 356 -15.70 -13.32 3.69
CA PRO A 356 -15.22 -12.43 4.73
C PRO A 356 -15.05 -10.99 4.23
N THR A 357 -15.31 -10.03 5.13
CA THR A 357 -15.15 -8.60 4.78
C THR A 357 -13.69 -8.31 4.41
N SER A 358 -13.48 -7.70 3.25
CA SER A 358 -12.16 -7.17 2.89
C SER A 358 -11.92 -5.91 3.73
N THR A 359 -11.00 -6.00 4.68
CA THR A 359 -10.60 -4.90 5.56
C THR A 359 -9.11 -4.95 5.79
N ALA A 360 -8.47 -3.78 6.02
CA ALA A 360 -7.05 -3.69 6.31
C ALA A 360 -6.77 -3.80 7.82
N ALA A 361 -5.52 -4.07 8.18
CA ALA A 361 -5.01 -3.79 9.51
C ALA A 361 -4.89 -2.26 9.68
N ASP A 362 -5.61 -1.70 10.65
CA ASP A 362 -5.68 -0.24 10.82
C ASP A 362 -4.60 0.23 11.79
N PHE A 363 -3.54 0.82 11.25
CA PHE A 363 -2.43 1.36 12.03
C PHE A 363 -2.86 2.54 12.92
N ALA A 364 -3.80 3.37 12.47
CA ALA A 364 -4.17 4.59 13.19
C ALA A 364 -4.73 4.33 14.59
N VAL A 365 -5.48 3.24 14.78
CA VAL A 365 -6.00 2.86 16.10
C VAL A 365 -4.91 2.27 17.00
N LEU A 366 -3.91 1.59 16.42
CA LEU A 366 -2.74 1.12 17.16
C LEU A 366 -1.86 2.31 17.59
N GLU A 367 -1.49 3.18 16.68
CA GLU A 367 -0.64 4.34 16.92
C GLU A 367 -1.28 5.38 17.84
N SER A 368 -2.61 5.38 17.93
CA SER A 368 -3.35 6.16 18.92
C SER A 368 -3.38 5.50 20.31
N GLY A 369 -2.83 4.30 20.47
CA GLY A 369 -2.83 3.53 21.70
C GLY A 369 -4.21 3.01 22.13
N VAL A 370 -5.25 3.18 21.29
CA VAL A 370 -6.63 2.82 21.68
C VAL A 370 -6.94 1.34 21.52
N VAL A 371 -6.09 0.60 20.80
CA VAL A 371 -6.11 -0.87 20.73
C VAL A 371 -4.71 -1.44 20.97
N SER A 372 -4.64 -2.72 21.34
CA SER A 372 -3.38 -3.44 21.56
C SER A 372 -2.69 -3.84 20.24
N GLU A 373 -1.37 -4.13 20.30
CA GLU A 373 -0.62 -4.74 19.19
C GLU A 373 -1.27 -6.05 18.71
N GLU A 374 -1.79 -6.87 19.65
CA GLU A 374 -2.51 -8.10 19.36
C GLU A 374 -3.79 -7.84 18.55
N THR A 375 -4.49 -6.76 18.80
CA THR A 375 -5.69 -6.39 18.04
C THR A 375 -5.36 -5.97 16.62
N TYR A 376 -4.30 -5.21 16.44
CA TYR A 376 -3.79 -4.85 15.12
C TYR A 376 -3.37 -6.10 14.32
N VAL A 377 -2.59 -6.97 14.94
CA VAL A 377 -2.16 -8.23 14.33
C VAL A 377 -3.34 -9.14 14.01
N GLN A 378 -4.34 -9.21 14.89
CA GLN A 378 -5.56 -9.99 14.63
C GLN A 378 -6.32 -9.49 13.40
N GLN A 379 -6.35 -8.18 13.14
CA GLN A 379 -6.91 -7.62 11.91
C GLN A 379 -6.12 -8.05 10.68
N GLY A 380 -4.78 -7.96 10.73
CA GLY A 380 -3.92 -8.41 9.64
C GLY A 380 -4.04 -9.91 9.36
N LEU A 381 -4.09 -10.75 10.39
CA LEU A 381 -4.33 -12.19 10.25
C LEU A 381 -5.72 -12.49 9.67
N TYR A 382 -6.74 -11.72 10.04
CA TYR A 382 -8.06 -11.82 9.44
C TYR A 382 -8.01 -11.47 7.95
N TRP A 383 -7.33 -10.40 7.58
CA TRP A 383 -7.18 -9.98 6.19
C TRP A 383 -6.46 -11.04 5.36
N GLN A 384 -5.29 -11.52 5.81
CA GLN A 384 -4.49 -12.50 5.05
C GLN A 384 -5.19 -13.85 4.85
N THR A 385 -6.14 -14.22 5.72
CA THR A 385 -6.93 -15.44 5.57
C THR A 385 -8.27 -15.19 4.89
N GLY A 386 -8.82 -13.99 5.03
CA GLY A 386 -10.15 -13.63 4.53
C GLY A 386 -10.25 -13.60 2.99
N HIS A 387 -9.15 -13.34 2.28
CA HIS A 387 -9.16 -13.36 0.81
C HIS A 387 -9.01 -14.78 0.20
N ILE A 388 -8.59 -15.78 0.98
CA ILE A 388 -8.42 -17.16 0.50
C ILE A 388 -9.72 -17.75 -0.10
N PRO A 389 -10.91 -17.59 0.52
CA PRO A 389 -12.15 -18.03 -0.09
C PRO A 389 -12.48 -17.32 -1.42
N MET A 390 -12.16 -16.02 -1.55
CA MET A 390 -12.35 -15.27 -2.79
C MET A 390 -11.41 -15.79 -3.89
N LEU A 391 -10.13 -15.99 -3.56
CA LEU A 391 -9.14 -16.61 -4.45
C LEU A 391 -9.61 -17.99 -4.90
N THR A 392 -10.07 -18.83 -3.98
CA THR A 392 -10.58 -20.18 -4.27
C THR A 392 -11.78 -20.13 -5.21
N TYR A 393 -12.72 -19.23 -4.97
CA TYR A 393 -13.87 -19.03 -5.83
C TYR A 393 -13.47 -18.63 -7.24
N VAL A 394 -12.61 -17.62 -7.38
CA VAL A 394 -12.13 -17.14 -8.68
C VAL A 394 -11.42 -18.25 -9.45
N MET A 395 -10.50 -18.97 -8.83
CA MET A 395 -9.75 -20.06 -9.45
C MET A 395 -10.66 -21.18 -9.94
N ASN A 396 -11.63 -21.60 -9.12
CA ASN A 396 -12.56 -22.68 -9.44
C ASN A 396 -13.64 -22.28 -10.45
N LYS A 397 -14.03 -21.01 -10.50
CA LYS A 397 -15.10 -20.54 -11.40
C LYS A 397 -14.60 -20.09 -12.74
N TYR A 398 -13.41 -19.44 -12.77
CA TYR A 398 -12.89 -18.81 -13.98
C TYR A 398 -11.82 -19.64 -14.69
N HIS A 399 -11.02 -20.43 -13.96
CA HIS A 399 -9.90 -21.21 -14.50
C HIS A 399 -8.95 -20.33 -15.35
N PRO A 400 -8.25 -19.37 -14.75
CA PRO A 400 -7.37 -18.48 -15.50
C PRO A 400 -6.11 -19.20 -16.00
N ASP A 401 -5.54 -18.72 -17.12
CA ASP A 401 -4.21 -19.11 -17.60
C ASP A 401 -3.10 -18.38 -16.85
N LEU A 402 -3.41 -17.17 -16.33
CA LEU A 402 -2.53 -16.38 -15.47
C LEU A 402 -3.29 -15.90 -14.23
N LEU A 403 -2.80 -16.26 -13.06
CA LEU A 403 -3.20 -15.69 -11.79
C LEU A 403 -2.17 -14.64 -11.34
N MET A 404 -2.60 -13.41 -11.12
CA MET A 404 -1.87 -12.35 -10.44
C MET A 404 -2.46 -12.19 -9.04
N ALA A 405 -1.71 -12.56 -8.01
CA ALA A 405 -2.19 -12.58 -6.62
C ALA A 405 -1.31 -11.72 -5.71
N GLY A 406 -1.95 -10.90 -4.90
CA GLY A 406 -1.32 -10.02 -3.93
C GLY A 406 -1.41 -10.55 -2.48
N PHE A 407 -0.55 -9.99 -1.61
CA PHE A 407 -0.53 -10.26 -0.19
C PHE A 407 0.05 -9.05 0.57
N PRO A 408 -0.77 -8.35 1.38
CA PRO A 408 -0.35 -7.06 1.94
C PRO A 408 0.35 -7.13 3.30
N THR A 409 0.10 -8.16 4.10
CA THR A 409 0.37 -8.18 5.55
C THR A 409 1.87 -8.12 5.89
N THR A 410 2.77 -8.52 4.98
CA THR A 410 4.22 -8.42 5.19
C THR A 410 4.70 -6.97 5.30
N ASP A 411 4.11 -6.07 4.55
CA ASP A 411 4.34 -4.63 4.64
C ASP A 411 3.81 -4.07 5.97
N GLU A 412 2.54 -4.31 6.24
CA GLU A 412 1.83 -3.77 7.40
C GLU A 412 2.52 -4.10 8.73
N PHE A 413 2.96 -5.34 8.92
CA PHE A 413 3.58 -5.72 10.19
C PHE A 413 5.03 -5.23 10.31
N GLN A 414 5.74 -5.04 9.20
CA GLN A 414 7.04 -4.40 9.22
C GLN A 414 6.93 -2.92 9.57
N HIS A 415 5.91 -2.21 9.09
CA HIS A 415 5.65 -0.83 9.47
C HIS A 415 5.53 -0.65 10.98
N GLN A 416 4.85 -1.57 11.68
CA GLN A 416 4.57 -1.40 13.09
C GLN A 416 5.66 -1.98 14.01
N PHE A 417 6.50 -2.92 13.53
CA PHE A 417 7.36 -3.66 14.46
C PHE A 417 8.85 -3.69 14.12
N LEU A 418 9.26 -3.36 12.88
CA LEU A 418 10.64 -3.63 12.43
C LEU A 418 11.70 -2.85 13.24
N GLY A 419 11.45 -1.58 13.53
CA GLY A 419 12.36 -0.74 14.35
C GLY A 419 12.43 -1.21 15.79
N LEU A 420 11.29 -1.68 16.35
CA LEU A 420 11.23 -2.16 17.74
C LEU A 420 12.02 -3.47 17.97
N VAL A 421 12.34 -4.20 16.89
CA VAL A 421 13.15 -5.42 16.95
C VAL A 421 14.56 -5.25 16.38
N THR A 422 14.92 -4.05 15.92
CA THR A 422 16.23 -3.72 15.35
C THR A 422 17.12 -3.06 16.38
N LYS A 423 18.26 -3.69 16.74
CA LYS A 423 19.13 -3.26 17.85
C LYS A 423 20.02 -2.07 17.53
N THR A 424 20.47 -1.95 16.29
CA THR A 424 21.50 -0.98 15.89
C THR A 424 21.09 -0.19 14.66
N LEU A 425 21.48 1.05 14.62
CA LEU A 425 21.32 1.97 13.50
C LEU A 425 22.44 1.80 12.46
N PRO A 426 22.30 2.35 11.23
CA PRO A 426 23.34 2.27 10.19
C PRO A 426 24.70 2.84 10.60
N ASN A 427 24.73 3.82 11.50
CA ASN A 427 25.95 4.39 12.05
C ASN A 427 26.59 3.53 13.15
N GLY A 428 26.00 2.38 13.50
CA GLY A 428 26.44 1.48 14.55
C GLY A 428 26.02 1.87 15.97
N ALA A 429 25.30 3.00 16.13
CA ALA A 429 24.76 3.40 17.43
C ALA A 429 23.62 2.46 17.88
N PRO A 430 23.36 2.33 19.19
CA PRO A 430 22.16 1.67 19.68
C PRO A 430 20.91 2.35 19.13
N ASN A 431 19.90 1.56 18.77
CA ASN A 431 18.61 2.09 18.37
C ASN A 431 17.80 2.47 19.64
N PRO A 432 17.47 3.75 19.84
CA PRO A 432 16.73 4.19 21.03
C PRO A 432 15.27 3.74 21.06
N ALA A 433 14.72 3.26 19.92
CA ALA A 433 13.37 2.69 19.84
C ALA A 433 13.37 1.15 20.04
N TYR A 434 14.54 0.52 20.20
CA TYR A 434 14.59 -0.92 20.39
C TYR A 434 13.86 -1.36 21.65
N ASP A 435 12.80 -2.17 21.50
CA ASP A 435 11.96 -2.68 22.59
C ASP A 435 11.33 -1.57 23.49
N ASP A 436 11.09 -0.39 22.92
CA ASP A 436 10.55 0.77 23.65
C ASP A 436 9.58 1.56 22.75
N VAL A 437 8.34 1.10 22.68
CA VAL A 437 7.29 1.71 21.83
C VAL A 437 6.87 3.10 22.33
N GLU A 438 6.91 3.31 23.66
CA GLU A 438 6.56 4.59 24.28
C GLU A 438 7.72 5.58 24.28
N SER A 439 8.93 5.13 23.93
CA SER A 439 10.16 5.92 23.94
C SER A 439 10.43 6.58 25.31
N ASN A 440 10.21 5.83 26.36
CA ASN A 440 10.37 6.26 27.74
C ASN A 440 11.68 5.78 28.39
N GLY A 441 12.53 5.08 27.63
CA GLY A 441 13.80 4.50 28.08
C GLY A 441 13.64 3.18 28.83
N THR A 442 12.43 2.62 28.89
CA THR A 442 12.15 1.37 29.59
C THR A 442 11.79 0.29 28.56
N PRO A 443 12.54 -0.83 28.47
CA PRO A 443 12.20 -1.90 27.57
C PRO A 443 10.81 -2.51 27.84
N ASP A 444 10.03 -2.71 26.80
CA ASP A 444 8.70 -3.35 26.88
C ASP A 444 8.77 -4.84 27.20
N GLY A 445 9.91 -5.49 26.94
CA GLY A 445 10.08 -6.95 27.04
C GLY A 445 9.34 -7.73 25.95
N ARG A 446 9.04 -7.10 24.79
CA ARG A 446 8.17 -7.65 23.74
C ARG A 446 8.87 -8.00 22.44
N VAL A 447 10.19 -7.92 22.35
CA VAL A 447 10.94 -8.19 21.10
C VAL A 447 10.57 -9.54 20.47
N ALA A 448 10.57 -10.61 21.27
CA ALA A 448 10.24 -11.94 20.77
C ALA A 448 8.79 -12.05 20.24
N GLN A 449 7.85 -11.32 20.86
CA GLN A 449 6.47 -11.25 20.43
C GLN A 449 6.33 -10.50 19.11
N ARG A 450 7.00 -9.33 18.99
CA ARG A 450 6.99 -8.50 17.76
C ARG A 450 7.69 -9.19 16.59
N GLU A 451 8.80 -9.92 16.85
CA GLU A 451 9.41 -10.81 15.84
C GLU A 451 8.44 -11.91 15.40
N ALA A 452 7.65 -12.46 16.33
CA ALA A 452 6.64 -13.46 15.99
C ALA A 452 5.50 -12.86 15.14
N PHE A 453 5.12 -11.61 15.36
CA PHE A 453 4.15 -10.90 14.53
C PHE A 453 4.66 -10.74 13.09
N ILE A 454 5.86 -10.20 12.89
CA ILE A 454 6.48 -10.09 11.56
C ILE A 454 6.56 -11.47 10.90
N ARG A 455 7.04 -12.48 11.64
CA ARG A 455 7.15 -13.86 11.13
C ARG A 455 5.81 -14.41 10.66
N SER A 456 4.71 -14.16 11.39
CA SER A 456 3.38 -14.66 11.03
C SER A 456 2.88 -14.14 9.67
N ALA A 457 3.27 -12.91 9.28
CA ALA A 457 2.97 -12.39 7.96
C ALA A 457 3.74 -13.13 6.86
N TYR A 458 5.03 -13.42 7.07
CA TYR A 458 5.83 -14.19 6.12
C TYR A 458 5.35 -15.64 5.98
N GLU A 459 4.99 -16.29 7.08
CA GLU A 459 4.37 -17.63 7.07
C GLU A 459 3.02 -17.59 6.31
N GLY A 460 2.21 -16.54 6.53
CA GLY A 460 0.95 -16.32 5.82
C GLY A 460 1.14 -16.14 4.31
N ALA A 461 2.18 -15.42 3.88
CA ALA A 461 2.53 -15.26 2.47
C ALA A 461 2.88 -16.61 1.82
N ASP A 462 3.69 -17.45 2.48
CA ASP A 462 4.02 -18.78 1.97
C ASP A 462 2.80 -19.71 1.92
N ALA A 463 1.93 -19.65 2.91
CA ALA A 463 0.68 -20.42 2.96
C ALA A 463 -0.31 -20.02 1.86
N THR A 464 -0.46 -18.70 1.61
CA THR A 464 -1.29 -18.18 0.53
C THR A 464 -0.73 -18.57 -0.84
N LEU A 465 0.58 -18.44 -1.04
CA LEU A 465 1.25 -18.91 -2.25
C LEU A 465 1.04 -20.41 -2.48
N THR A 466 1.17 -21.22 -1.42
CA THR A 466 0.92 -22.67 -1.48
C THR A 466 -0.51 -22.96 -1.93
N THR A 467 -1.49 -22.25 -1.38
CA THR A 467 -2.90 -22.36 -1.76
C THR A 467 -3.12 -21.99 -3.23
N ALA A 468 -2.59 -20.84 -3.67
CA ALA A 468 -2.68 -20.38 -5.06
C ALA A 468 -2.09 -21.42 -6.04
N ARG A 469 -0.93 -21.99 -5.72
CA ARG A 469 -0.28 -23.02 -6.53
C ARG A 469 -1.07 -24.33 -6.58
N ASN A 470 -1.65 -24.75 -5.47
CA ASN A 470 -2.49 -25.95 -5.43
C ASN A 470 -3.73 -25.79 -6.30
N LEU A 471 -4.38 -24.63 -6.24
CA LEU A 471 -5.53 -24.29 -7.09
C LEU A 471 -5.14 -24.20 -8.57
N ALA A 472 -3.91 -23.81 -8.87
CA ALA A 472 -3.35 -23.75 -10.22
C ALA A 472 -2.80 -25.10 -10.74
N GLY A 473 -3.12 -26.22 -10.09
CA GLY A 473 -2.73 -27.57 -10.52
C GLY A 473 -1.47 -28.13 -9.84
N GLY A 474 -0.99 -27.51 -8.74
CA GLY A 474 0.05 -28.03 -7.84
C GLY A 474 1.48 -27.73 -8.22
N ASN A 475 1.82 -27.61 -9.50
CA ASN A 475 3.18 -27.25 -9.96
C ASN A 475 3.15 -26.23 -11.11
N PRO A 476 2.53 -25.07 -10.94
CA PRO A 476 2.52 -24.01 -11.94
C PRO A 476 3.90 -23.34 -12.06
N THR A 477 4.20 -22.75 -13.21
CA THR A 477 5.26 -21.76 -13.31
C THR A 477 4.90 -20.59 -12.41
N THR A 478 5.76 -20.26 -11.47
CA THR A 478 5.45 -19.33 -10.39
C THR A 478 6.57 -18.31 -10.23
N PHE A 479 6.21 -17.03 -10.25
CA PHE A 479 7.04 -15.92 -9.79
C PHE A 479 6.53 -15.48 -8.42
N VAL A 480 7.45 -15.26 -7.49
CA VAL A 480 7.19 -14.65 -6.19
C VAL A 480 8.03 -13.40 -6.10
N SER A 481 7.38 -12.28 -5.85
CA SER A 481 8.04 -10.98 -5.75
C SER A 481 7.49 -10.17 -4.58
N SER A 482 8.13 -9.05 -4.32
CA SER A 482 7.56 -7.89 -3.65
C SER A 482 7.79 -6.65 -4.53
N ASP A 483 7.11 -5.61 -4.21
CA ASP A 483 7.19 -4.32 -4.89
C ASP A 483 8.35 -3.48 -4.40
N HIS A 484 8.71 -3.58 -3.11
CA HIS A 484 9.87 -2.93 -2.47
C HIS A 484 10.42 -3.75 -1.31
N GLY A 485 11.49 -3.24 -0.71
CA GLY A 485 12.03 -3.72 0.54
C GLY A 485 11.66 -2.82 1.72
N PHE A 486 12.39 -2.91 2.85
CA PHE A 486 12.09 -2.26 4.11
C PHE A 486 13.33 -1.90 4.92
N GLY A 487 13.19 -0.91 5.82
CA GLY A 487 14.17 -0.58 6.85
C GLY A 487 13.49 -0.13 8.16
N PRO A 488 14.21 -0.17 9.29
CA PRO A 488 13.71 0.38 10.55
C PRO A 488 13.51 1.90 10.44
N GLN A 489 12.49 2.41 11.14
CA GLN A 489 12.17 3.82 11.21
C GLN A 489 11.53 4.10 12.56
N PHE A 490 11.70 5.29 13.12
CA PHE A 490 11.06 5.77 14.36
C PHE A 490 11.10 7.30 14.51
N LEU A 491 11.61 8.02 13.51
CA LEU A 491 11.71 9.48 13.50
C LEU A 491 10.99 10.07 12.28
N ALA A 492 10.16 11.09 12.52
CA ALA A 492 9.41 11.81 11.49
C ALA A 492 10.00 13.19 11.26
N VAL A 493 10.12 13.58 10.00
CA VAL A 493 10.62 14.89 9.54
C VAL A 493 9.44 15.68 8.96
N ASP A 494 9.17 16.87 9.49
CA ASP A 494 8.23 17.80 8.86
C ASP A 494 8.76 18.25 7.49
N ALA A 495 8.25 17.60 6.45
CA ALA A 495 8.65 17.85 5.06
C ALA A 495 8.43 19.31 4.62
N SER A 496 7.54 20.05 5.27
CA SER A 496 7.20 21.43 4.93
C SER A 496 7.98 22.47 5.70
N LYS A 497 8.60 22.11 6.85
CA LYS A 497 9.35 23.07 7.69
C LYS A 497 10.47 23.79 6.92
N PRO A 498 11.32 23.12 6.12
CA PRO A 498 12.31 23.82 5.31
C PRO A 498 11.70 24.79 4.27
N LEU A 499 10.50 24.50 3.76
CA LEU A 499 9.79 25.37 2.83
C LEU A 499 9.22 26.61 3.53
N VAL A 500 8.77 26.47 4.78
CA VAL A 500 8.33 27.60 5.63
C VAL A 500 9.52 28.49 5.96
N ASP A 501 10.65 27.92 6.37
CA ASP A 501 11.87 28.67 6.72
C ASP A 501 12.45 29.45 5.53
N LEU A 502 12.25 28.95 4.32
CA LEU A 502 12.60 29.66 3.07
C LEU A 502 11.56 30.69 2.62
N GLY A 503 10.45 30.87 3.34
CA GLY A 503 9.37 31.76 2.93
C GLY A 503 8.62 31.33 1.67
N LEU A 504 8.60 30.03 1.37
CA LEU A 504 7.86 29.43 0.25
C LEU A 504 6.46 28.95 0.67
N LEU A 505 6.26 28.78 1.98
CA LEU A 505 4.98 28.55 2.65
C LEU A 505 4.84 29.50 3.83
N SER A 506 3.61 29.92 4.16
CA SER A 506 3.32 30.71 5.36
C SER A 506 3.07 29.84 6.60
N LYS A 507 2.77 28.55 6.41
CA LYS A 507 2.44 27.60 7.46
C LYS A 507 2.95 26.19 7.11
N PRO A 508 3.27 25.37 8.11
CA PRO A 508 3.54 23.93 7.90
C PRO A 508 2.31 23.22 7.29
N GLN A 509 2.57 22.23 6.44
CA GLN A 509 1.52 21.34 5.95
C GLN A 509 1.06 20.41 7.06
N THR A 510 -0.24 20.24 7.15
CA THR A 510 -0.90 19.31 8.08
C THR A 510 -1.48 18.08 7.36
N SER A 511 -1.24 17.97 6.06
CA SER A 511 -1.74 16.89 5.22
C SER A 511 -0.82 16.70 4.01
N ASN A 512 -0.59 15.46 3.66
CA ASN A 512 0.29 15.08 2.56
C ASN A 512 -0.15 15.71 1.23
N CYS A 513 0.80 16.33 0.55
CA CYS A 513 0.63 16.89 -0.80
C CYS A 513 -0.44 18.00 -0.91
N ARG A 514 -0.83 18.62 0.21
CA ARG A 514 -1.84 19.68 0.27
C ARG A 514 -1.31 20.87 1.06
N THR A 515 -1.64 22.08 0.60
CA THR A 515 -1.37 23.29 1.36
C THR A 515 -2.25 23.34 2.62
N ALA A 516 -1.71 23.91 3.70
CA ALA A 516 -2.47 24.06 4.94
C ALA A 516 -3.68 24.99 4.77
N THR A 517 -4.72 24.79 5.57
CA THR A 517 -5.87 25.71 5.62
C THR A 517 -5.42 27.11 6.01
N GLY A 518 -5.77 28.11 5.20
CA GLY A 518 -5.35 29.50 5.39
C GLY A 518 -3.89 29.76 5.04
N GLU A 519 -3.29 28.95 4.16
CA GLU A 519 -2.01 29.22 3.52
C GLU A 519 -2.12 30.47 2.63
N THR A 520 -1.13 31.37 2.69
CA THR A 520 -1.18 32.66 1.98
C THR A 520 -0.04 32.90 0.99
N ILE A 521 1.01 32.08 1.02
CA ILE A 521 2.16 32.16 0.10
C ILE A 521 2.05 31.11 -0.98
N GLY A 522 2.06 29.83 -0.65
CA GLY A 522 1.84 28.70 -1.54
C GLY A 522 2.74 28.65 -2.77
N LYS A 523 4.04 29.04 -2.64
CA LYS A 523 5.03 28.98 -3.74
C LYS A 523 5.56 27.58 -4.00
N ALA A 524 5.57 26.72 -2.98
CA ALA A 524 5.98 25.33 -3.06
C ALA A 524 5.08 24.46 -2.17
N LYS A 525 5.11 23.14 -2.39
CA LYS A 525 4.53 22.16 -1.48
C LYS A 525 5.31 20.86 -1.50
N ALA A 526 5.20 20.11 -0.42
CA ALA A 526 5.79 18.79 -0.22
C ALA A 526 4.74 17.69 -0.43
N CYS A 527 5.12 16.63 -1.14
CA CYS A 527 4.35 15.39 -1.30
C CYS A 527 5.26 14.22 -0.91
N TRP A 528 4.90 13.48 0.13
CA TRP A 528 5.77 12.45 0.72
C TRP A 528 5.14 11.06 0.70
N ALA A 529 5.97 10.04 0.84
CA ALA A 529 5.63 8.68 1.20
C ALA A 529 6.89 8.02 1.78
N GLY A 530 6.84 7.75 3.07
CA GLY A 530 7.96 7.17 3.80
C GLY A 530 9.25 7.97 3.65
N GLY A 531 10.32 7.31 3.21
CA GLY A 531 11.63 7.93 3.01
C GLY A 531 11.74 8.85 1.77
N ALA A 532 10.70 8.93 0.93
CA ALA A 532 10.69 9.74 -0.29
C ALA A 532 9.82 10.98 -0.18
N LEU A 533 10.34 12.10 -0.67
CA LEU A 533 9.66 13.38 -0.76
C LEU A 533 9.81 13.95 -2.17
N GLN A 534 8.74 14.48 -2.72
CA GLN A 534 8.76 15.32 -3.91
C GLN A 534 8.32 16.74 -3.57
N VAL A 535 9.12 17.73 -3.95
CA VAL A 535 8.78 19.15 -3.81
C VAL A 535 8.33 19.69 -5.15
N TYR A 536 7.15 20.29 -5.17
CA TYR A 536 6.57 20.93 -6.35
C TYR A 536 6.55 22.43 -6.17
N LEU A 537 7.05 23.17 -7.17
CA LEU A 537 6.87 24.60 -7.24
C LEU A 537 5.48 24.94 -7.85
N ASN A 538 4.85 25.99 -7.36
CA ASN A 538 3.74 26.64 -8.04
C ASN A 538 4.34 27.58 -9.10
N LEU A 539 4.52 27.08 -10.32
CA LEU A 539 5.33 27.74 -11.35
C LEU A 539 4.46 28.54 -12.33
N ALA A 540 4.74 29.82 -12.44
CA ALA A 540 4.06 30.68 -13.42
C ALA A 540 4.28 30.19 -14.86
N GLY A 541 3.19 30.15 -15.64
CA GLY A 541 3.19 29.63 -17.02
C GLY A 541 3.08 28.09 -17.12
N ARG A 542 3.27 27.35 -16.03
CA ARG A 542 3.01 25.90 -15.96
C ARG A 542 1.71 25.59 -15.21
N ASP A 543 1.58 26.16 -14.02
CA ASP A 543 0.46 25.86 -13.12
C ASP A 543 -0.57 27.00 -13.21
N PRO A 544 -1.88 26.72 -13.05
CA PRO A 544 -2.90 27.74 -13.07
C PRO A 544 -2.76 28.69 -11.88
N ALA A 545 -2.80 30.00 -12.13
CA ALA A 545 -2.92 30.96 -11.05
C ALA A 545 -4.27 30.78 -10.33
N GLY A 546 -4.26 30.80 -9.00
CA GLY A 546 -5.47 30.63 -8.21
C GLY A 546 -5.22 30.32 -6.74
N GLY A 547 -6.29 30.16 -5.97
CA GLY A 547 -6.22 29.81 -4.55
C GLY A 547 -5.61 30.90 -3.65
N GLY A 548 -5.36 32.10 -4.18
CA GLY A 548 -4.69 33.17 -3.42
C GLY A 548 -3.17 32.98 -3.29
N PHE A 549 -2.58 32.03 -4.01
CA PHE A 549 -1.16 31.70 -3.90
C PHE A 549 -0.29 32.55 -4.84
N THR A 550 0.94 32.78 -4.41
CA THR A 550 1.99 33.42 -5.20
C THR A 550 2.72 32.37 -6.02
N GLN A 551 2.97 32.64 -7.30
CA GLN A 551 3.72 31.75 -8.16
C GLN A 551 5.22 32.09 -8.20
N VAL A 552 6.06 31.10 -8.35
CA VAL A 552 7.49 31.24 -8.68
C VAL A 552 7.60 31.57 -10.17
N THR A 553 8.37 32.60 -10.54
CA THR A 553 8.59 32.91 -11.97
C THR A 553 9.51 31.85 -12.61
N ALA A 554 9.44 31.71 -13.93
CA ALA A 554 10.33 30.82 -14.66
C ALA A 554 11.84 31.21 -14.49
N ALA A 555 12.12 32.52 -14.35
CA ALA A 555 13.46 33.02 -14.11
C ALA A 555 14.01 32.63 -12.73
N ASP A 556 13.15 32.57 -11.72
CA ASP A 556 13.55 32.25 -10.33
C ASP A 556 13.54 30.75 -10.03
N ALA A 557 12.95 29.94 -10.91
CA ALA A 557 12.72 28.50 -10.65
C ALA A 557 13.99 27.75 -10.25
N THR A 558 15.06 27.89 -11.04
CA THR A 558 16.35 27.21 -10.79
C THR A 558 16.95 27.63 -9.46
N THR A 559 16.96 28.94 -9.16
CA THR A 559 17.47 29.47 -7.90
C THR A 559 16.66 28.95 -6.73
N THR A 560 15.34 28.94 -6.84
CA THR A 560 14.42 28.43 -5.82
C THR A 560 14.65 26.95 -5.55
N ILE A 561 14.78 26.12 -6.61
CA ILE A 561 15.11 24.68 -6.46
C ILE A 561 16.45 24.48 -5.77
N ASN A 562 17.48 25.25 -6.13
CA ASN A 562 18.81 25.15 -5.51
C ASN A 562 18.79 25.54 -4.03
N ASN A 563 18.03 26.57 -3.66
CA ASN A 563 17.83 26.96 -2.26
C ASN A 563 17.10 25.87 -1.46
N ILE A 564 16.05 25.26 -2.03
CA ILE A 564 15.33 24.15 -1.42
C ILE A 564 16.28 22.95 -1.26
N ARG A 565 17.03 22.60 -2.30
CA ARG A 565 18.03 21.51 -2.26
C ARG A 565 19.05 21.74 -1.15
N ALA A 566 19.61 22.95 -1.04
CA ALA A 566 20.58 23.29 -0.01
C ALA A 566 19.98 23.19 1.42
N ALA A 567 18.74 23.65 1.59
CA ALA A 567 18.05 23.56 2.86
C ALA A 567 17.85 22.10 3.31
N PHE A 568 17.38 21.23 2.41
CA PHE A 568 17.23 19.81 2.74
C PHE A 568 18.58 19.10 2.96
N THR A 569 19.55 19.26 2.07
CA THR A 569 20.85 18.59 2.21
C THR A 569 21.63 19.00 3.45
N GLY A 570 21.36 20.17 3.99
CA GLY A 570 21.96 20.69 5.22
C GLY A 570 21.26 20.24 6.50
N LEU A 571 20.14 19.47 6.43
CA LEU A 571 19.41 19.05 7.62
C LEU A 571 20.23 18.06 8.45
N VAL A 572 20.38 18.40 9.73
CA VAL A 572 20.90 17.54 10.77
C VAL A 572 19.88 17.46 11.91
N ASP A 573 19.83 16.34 12.59
CA ASP A 573 18.91 16.16 13.73
C ASP A 573 19.36 17.00 14.90
N PRO A 574 18.52 17.90 15.41
CA PRO A 574 18.86 18.78 16.52
C PRO A 574 18.59 18.17 17.91
N ASN A 575 18.01 16.95 17.94
CA ASN A 575 17.55 16.35 19.20
C ASN A 575 18.61 15.42 19.80
N ASP A 576 18.47 15.18 21.09
CA ASP A 576 19.19 14.17 21.85
C ASP A 576 18.26 12.97 22.08
N TRP A 577 18.42 11.93 21.28
CA TRP A 577 17.61 10.71 21.37
C TRP A 577 18.22 9.66 22.29
N THR A 578 19.55 9.75 22.52
CA THR A 578 20.29 8.79 23.36
C THR A 578 20.37 9.21 24.82
N GLY A 579 20.01 10.47 25.14
CA GLY A 579 19.98 10.99 26.50
C GLY A 579 21.37 11.33 27.07
N ASP A 580 22.37 11.56 26.23
CA ASP A 580 23.73 11.90 26.64
C ASP A 580 23.94 13.41 26.91
N GLY A 581 22.89 14.20 26.71
CA GLY A 581 22.87 15.66 26.88
C GLY A 581 23.38 16.45 25.70
N LYS A 582 23.51 15.83 24.51
CA LYS A 582 23.94 16.49 23.28
C LYS A 582 23.04 16.12 22.11
N PRO A 583 22.81 17.07 21.17
CA PRO A 583 22.16 16.72 19.90
C PRO A 583 22.93 15.63 19.18
N GLU A 584 22.19 14.67 18.60
CA GLU A 584 22.78 13.57 17.82
C GLU A 584 23.56 14.04 16.60
N GLY A 585 23.11 15.13 15.99
CA GLY A 585 23.72 15.65 14.77
C GLY A 585 23.67 14.66 13.59
N TRP A 586 22.77 13.69 13.63
CA TRP A 586 22.62 12.70 12.57
C TRP A 586 22.17 13.35 11.27
N LYS A 587 22.71 12.87 10.17
CA LYS A 587 22.31 13.29 8.83
C LYS A 587 20.89 12.79 8.53
N VAL A 588 19.99 13.73 8.22
CA VAL A 588 18.58 13.42 7.95
C VAL A 588 18.36 13.01 6.50
N ILE A 589 19.00 13.70 5.55
CA ILE A 589 18.81 13.50 4.11
C ILE A 589 19.97 12.72 3.51
N ASP A 590 19.63 11.64 2.79
CA ASP A 590 20.61 10.85 2.05
C ASP A 590 20.99 11.54 0.73
N ARG A 591 20.05 11.66 -0.20
CA ARG A 591 20.28 12.19 -1.55
C ARG A 591 19.12 13.05 -2.04
N THR A 592 19.45 13.94 -3.01
CA THR A 592 18.45 14.78 -3.67
C THR A 592 18.68 14.76 -5.17
N PHE A 593 17.59 14.83 -5.94
CA PHE A 593 17.61 14.83 -7.40
C PHE A 593 16.67 15.89 -7.94
N THR A 594 17.08 16.72 -8.87
CA THR A 594 16.16 17.52 -9.67
C THR A 594 15.30 16.60 -10.53
N LYS A 595 14.20 17.11 -11.07
CA LYS A 595 13.34 16.36 -11.99
C LYS A 595 14.13 15.74 -13.17
N ALA A 596 15.13 16.44 -13.70
CA ALA A 596 15.96 15.93 -14.78
C ALA A 596 16.91 14.80 -14.32
N GLU A 597 17.50 14.95 -13.13
CA GLU A 597 18.37 13.94 -12.50
C GLU A 597 17.58 12.69 -12.05
N ALA A 598 16.28 12.83 -11.75
CA ALA A 598 15.41 11.74 -11.35
C ALA A 598 15.22 10.65 -12.42
N ARG A 599 15.75 10.87 -13.63
CA ARG A 599 15.86 9.84 -14.66
C ARG A 599 16.93 8.78 -14.35
N TYR A 600 17.86 9.08 -13.47
CA TYR A 600 19.07 8.27 -13.22
C TYR A 600 19.29 8.03 -11.72
N ILE A 601 18.22 7.72 -10.97
CA ILE A 601 18.32 7.42 -9.53
C ILE A 601 19.00 6.07 -9.37
N PRO A 602 20.13 5.98 -8.63
CA PRO A 602 20.80 4.71 -8.39
C PRO A 602 19.89 3.69 -7.73
N ASN A 603 19.85 2.46 -8.28
CA ASN A 603 19.13 1.35 -7.68
C ASN A 603 19.97 0.08 -7.50
N GLY A 604 21.27 0.18 -7.77
CA GLY A 604 22.23 -0.88 -7.59
C GLY A 604 23.50 -0.65 -8.40
N PRO A 605 24.48 -1.55 -8.35
CA PRO A 605 25.72 -1.43 -9.10
C PRO A 605 25.48 -1.30 -10.61
N ASN A 606 25.93 -0.20 -11.20
CA ASN A 606 25.78 0.12 -12.64
C ASN A 606 24.32 0.09 -13.15
N SER A 607 23.36 0.42 -12.28
CA SER A 607 21.93 0.41 -12.60
C SER A 607 21.24 1.65 -12.03
N THR A 608 20.25 2.16 -12.77
CA THR A 608 19.41 3.29 -12.35
C THR A 608 17.95 3.03 -12.65
N ALA A 609 17.07 3.65 -11.85
CA ALA A 609 15.64 3.71 -12.07
C ALA A 609 15.27 5.10 -12.60
N ASP A 610 14.29 5.16 -13.50
CA ASP A 610 13.74 6.40 -14.06
C ASP A 610 12.37 6.72 -13.41
N MET A 611 12.33 7.79 -12.59
CA MET A 611 11.06 8.32 -12.10
C MET A 611 10.69 9.66 -12.77
N ALA A 612 11.42 10.11 -13.78
CA ALA A 612 11.23 11.42 -14.41
C ALA A 612 10.01 11.46 -15.33
N ASN A 613 8.81 11.54 -14.75
CA ASN A 613 7.59 11.78 -15.50
C ASN A 613 7.37 13.27 -15.75
N PRO A 614 7.08 13.70 -16.99
CA PRO A 614 6.96 15.12 -17.35
C PRO A 614 5.98 15.92 -16.47
N THR A 615 4.87 15.32 -16.10
CA THR A 615 3.76 16.01 -15.42
C THR A 615 3.58 15.59 -13.95
N ARG A 616 4.26 14.54 -13.46
CA ARG A 616 3.96 13.97 -12.16
C ARG A 616 5.15 13.92 -11.21
N THR A 617 6.37 13.99 -11.71
CA THR A 617 7.55 14.12 -10.86
C THR A 617 7.71 15.54 -10.37
N GLY A 618 8.04 15.70 -9.10
CA GLY A 618 8.33 16.97 -8.46
C GLY A 618 9.51 17.69 -9.08
N ASP A 619 9.61 18.98 -8.86
CA ASP A 619 10.74 19.78 -9.35
C ASP A 619 12.04 19.42 -8.61
N LEU A 620 11.92 18.91 -7.37
CA LEU A 620 12.99 18.29 -6.60
C LEU A 620 12.47 17.00 -5.95
N VAL A 621 13.29 15.95 -5.99
CA VAL A 621 13.07 14.69 -5.26
C VAL A 621 14.10 14.61 -4.14
N VAL A 622 13.67 14.25 -2.94
CA VAL A 622 14.50 14.18 -1.75
C VAL A 622 14.29 12.82 -1.09
N PHE A 623 15.36 12.17 -0.70
CA PHE A 623 15.31 10.92 0.05
C PHE A 623 15.90 11.10 1.43
N ALA A 624 15.16 10.68 2.44
CA ALA A 624 15.62 10.61 3.82
C ALA A 624 16.63 9.47 3.99
N TYR A 625 17.36 9.52 5.10
CA TYR A 625 18.21 8.41 5.56
C TYR A 625 17.48 7.65 6.68
N PRO A 626 17.49 6.30 6.69
CA PRO A 626 16.94 5.58 7.84
C PRO A 626 17.65 6.01 9.14
N PRO A 627 16.95 6.26 10.26
CA PRO A 627 15.57 5.89 10.58
C PRO A 627 14.51 7.00 10.40
N TYR A 628 14.72 7.95 9.48
CA TYR A 628 13.81 9.06 9.27
C TYR A 628 12.78 8.75 8.19
N GLU A 629 11.55 9.23 8.37
CA GLU A 629 10.54 9.35 7.33
C GLU A 629 10.08 10.80 7.17
N PHE A 630 9.39 11.12 6.08
CA PHE A 630 8.71 12.40 5.94
C PHE A 630 7.26 12.27 6.38
N ASP A 631 6.82 13.16 7.28
CA ASP A 631 5.45 13.18 7.78
C ASP A 631 5.03 14.60 8.17
N ALA A 632 3.75 14.74 8.57
CA ALA A 632 3.16 15.96 9.11
C ALA A 632 2.63 15.77 10.54
N ALA A 633 3.00 14.70 11.23
CA ALA A 633 2.49 14.37 12.57
C ALA A 633 2.73 15.49 13.60
N THR A 634 3.85 16.22 13.48
CA THR A 634 4.21 17.35 14.37
C THR A 634 4.54 18.59 13.52
N PRO A 635 3.55 19.26 12.92
CA PRO A 635 3.79 20.39 12.03
C PRO A 635 4.60 21.50 12.68
N GLY A 636 5.66 21.94 12.01
CA GLY A 636 6.57 22.99 12.48
C GLY A 636 7.71 22.51 13.38
N THR A 637 7.74 21.24 13.80
CA THR A 637 8.88 20.61 14.48
C THR A 637 9.69 19.84 13.44
N LEU A 638 10.98 20.19 13.28
CA LEU A 638 11.81 19.64 12.21
C LEU A 638 11.90 18.12 12.26
N VAL A 639 12.22 17.56 13.43
CA VAL A 639 12.31 16.12 13.68
C VAL A 639 11.59 15.80 14.99
N ALA A 640 10.73 14.82 14.96
CA ALA A 640 10.00 14.30 16.12
C ALA A 640 9.97 12.76 16.09
N ARG A 641 9.51 12.15 17.19
CA ARG A 641 9.26 10.72 17.21
C ARG A 641 8.06 10.37 16.31
N SER A 642 8.17 9.29 15.59
CA SER A 642 7.09 8.65 14.85
C SER A 642 6.49 7.51 15.68
N GLN A 643 5.26 7.14 15.34
CA GLN A 643 4.61 5.92 15.85
C GLN A 643 4.71 4.76 14.86
N PHE A 644 5.31 4.99 13.69
CA PHE A 644 5.77 3.94 12.78
C PHE A 644 7.17 3.48 13.21
N PHE A 645 7.43 2.19 13.03
CA PHE A 645 8.70 1.58 13.39
C PHE A 645 9.38 0.86 12.24
N GLY A 646 8.83 0.96 11.07
CA GLY A 646 9.44 0.49 9.83
C GLY A 646 8.94 1.26 8.62
N GLN A 647 9.81 1.45 7.63
CA GLN A 647 9.49 2.25 6.46
C GLN A 647 10.27 1.82 5.22
N HIS A 648 9.74 2.20 4.08
CA HIS A 648 10.32 2.07 2.74
C HIS A 648 10.41 3.45 2.05
N GLY A 649 10.66 3.50 0.75
CA GLY A 649 10.77 4.77 0.03
C GLY A 649 12.11 5.46 0.14
N TYR A 650 13.12 4.84 0.73
CA TYR A 650 14.50 5.35 0.72
C TYR A 650 15.13 5.20 -0.67
N VAL A 651 16.36 5.70 -0.88
CA VAL A 651 17.01 5.48 -2.17
C VAL A 651 17.10 3.97 -2.45
N PRO A 652 16.75 3.52 -3.66
CA PRO A 652 16.62 2.09 -3.96
C PRO A 652 17.89 1.25 -3.77
N ASP A 653 19.08 1.85 -3.81
CA ASP A 653 20.36 1.15 -3.61
C ASP A 653 20.78 1.02 -2.13
N VAL A 654 20.01 1.58 -1.20
CA VAL A 654 20.31 1.49 0.24
C VAL A 654 20.10 0.06 0.74
N GLN A 655 21.18 -0.53 1.24
CA GLN A 655 21.18 -1.85 1.84
C GLN A 655 22.21 -1.91 2.97
N ASP A 656 21.77 -2.25 4.17
CA ASP A 656 22.59 -2.57 5.33
C ASP A 656 21.88 -3.63 6.17
N LEU A 657 22.20 -4.90 5.92
CA LEU A 657 21.53 -6.01 6.60
C LEU A 657 21.87 -6.07 8.10
N ALA A 658 23.00 -5.51 8.53
CA ALA A 658 23.36 -5.46 9.95
C ALA A 658 22.45 -4.47 10.71
N ALA A 659 22.05 -3.39 10.06
CA ALA A 659 21.07 -2.44 10.57
C ALA A 659 19.63 -2.76 10.13
N ASN A 660 19.40 -3.97 9.64
CA ASN A 660 18.08 -4.47 9.21
C ASN A 660 17.45 -3.66 8.04
N ILE A 661 18.26 -3.09 7.15
CA ILE A 661 17.83 -2.30 6.00
C ILE A 661 18.06 -3.09 4.71
N ASN A 662 17.03 -3.18 3.88
CA ASN A 662 17.13 -3.69 2.52
C ASN A 662 16.00 -3.13 1.66
N MET A 663 16.30 -2.19 0.76
CA MET A 663 15.31 -1.60 -0.15
C MET A 663 15.05 -2.47 -1.38
N ARG A 664 15.73 -3.59 -1.54
CA ARG A 664 15.52 -4.52 -2.64
C ARG A 664 14.28 -5.38 -2.41
N ALA A 665 13.52 -5.54 -3.46
CA ALA A 665 12.34 -6.40 -3.49
C ALA A 665 12.72 -7.88 -3.59
N THR A 666 11.88 -8.78 -3.11
CA THR A 666 12.05 -10.22 -3.29
C THR A 666 11.90 -10.61 -4.76
N PHE A 667 12.71 -11.56 -5.22
CA PHE A 667 12.40 -12.36 -6.41
C PHE A 667 12.93 -13.78 -6.26
N ILE A 668 11.99 -14.70 -6.28
CA ILE A 668 12.26 -16.14 -6.40
C ILE A 668 11.26 -16.75 -7.39
N ALA A 669 11.67 -17.74 -8.14
CA ALA A 669 10.82 -18.37 -9.13
C ALA A 669 11.01 -19.89 -9.16
N GLY A 670 9.95 -20.61 -9.50
CA GLY A 670 9.98 -22.07 -9.59
C GLY A 670 8.89 -22.62 -10.51
N GLY A 671 8.97 -23.93 -10.78
CA GLY A 671 8.02 -24.65 -11.61
C GLY A 671 8.55 -25.02 -12.99
N PRO A 672 7.69 -25.51 -13.91
CA PRO A 672 8.06 -25.90 -15.24
C PRO A 672 8.73 -24.75 -16.01
N GLY A 673 9.80 -25.05 -16.75
CA GLY A 673 10.49 -24.02 -17.54
C GLY A 673 11.49 -23.16 -16.75
N ILE A 674 11.46 -23.16 -15.42
CA ILE A 674 12.42 -22.41 -14.60
C ILE A 674 13.64 -23.28 -14.28
N ALA A 675 14.82 -22.75 -14.55
CA ALA A 675 16.11 -23.35 -14.19
C ALA A 675 16.58 -22.86 -12.81
N LYS A 676 17.41 -23.63 -12.14
CA LYS A 676 18.12 -23.13 -10.96
C LYS A 676 19.15 -22.09 -11.43
N ALA A 677 18.95 -20.85 -10.98
CA ALA A 677 19.80 -19.73 -11.36
C ALA A 677 19.80 -18.64 -10.28
N THR A 678 20.87 -17.85 -10.26
CA THR A 678 20.92 -16.58 -9.52
C THR A 678 21.27 -15.49 -10.52
N THR A 679 20.44 -14.45 -10.57
CA THR A 679 20.60 -13.37 -11.58
C THR A 679 20.41 -11.99 -10.97
N THR A 680 21.06 -10.99 -11.56
CA THR A 680 20.75 -9.60 -11.27
C THR A 680 19.54 -9.22 -12.11
N ALA A 681 18.45 -8.85 -11.43
CA ALA A 681 17.20 -8.52 -12.04
C ALA A 681 16.61 -7.24 -11.42
N ARG A 682 15.74 -6.57 -12.19
CA ARG A 682 15.04 -5.36 -11.80
C ARG A 682 13.54 -5.66 -11.69
N THR A 683 12.80 -4.89 -10.91
CA THR A 683 11.33 -5.04 -10.81
C THR A 683 10.66 -5.04 -12.18
N ILE A 684 11.12 -4.19 -13.10
CA ILE A 684 10.59 -4.09 -14.46
C ILE A 684 10.90 -5.29 -15.36
N ASP A 685 11.81 -6.18 -15.00
CA ASP A 685 12.17 -7.35 -15.81
C ASP A 685 11.17 -8.50 -15.66
N LEU A 686 10.28 -8.47 -14.65
CA LEU A 686 9.40 -9.60 -14.34
C LEU A 686 8.22 -9.73 -15.31
N ALA A 687 7.52 -8.64 -15.64
CA ALA A 687 6.39 -8.68 -16.57
C ALA A 687 6.79 -9.17 -17.97
N PRO A 688 7.85 -8.64 -18.63
CA PRO A 688 8.27 -9.15 -19.94
C PRO A 688 8.78 -10.60 -19.87
N THR A 689 9.41 -11.02 -18.75
CA THR A 689 9.84 -12.41 -18.58
C THR A 689 8.64 -13.35 -18.45
N MET A 690 7.60 -12.98 -17.67
CA MET A 690 6.38 -13.75 -17.54
C MET A 690 5.64 -13.81 -18.88
N ALA A 691 5.53 -12.69 -19.60
CA ALA A 691 4.93 -12.65 -20.95
C ALA A 691 5.66 -13.61 -21.92
N TYR A 692 6.98 -13.61 -21.91
CA TYR A 692 7.79 -14.53 -22.70
C TYR A 692 7.49 -16.01 -22.37
N ILE A 693 7.42 -16.35 -21.08
CA ILE A 693 7.08 -17.73 -20.64
C ILE A 693 5.69 -18.14 -21.10
N LEU A 694 4.74 -17.21 -21.06
CA LEU A 694 3.36 -17.43 -21.48
C LEU A 694 3.19 -17.45 -23.01
N GLY A 695 4.23 -17.09 -23.79
CA GLY A 695 4.17 -17.01 -25.24
C GLY A 695 3.28 -15.88 -25.77
N ILE A 696 3.12 -14.81 -25.02
CA ILE A 696 2.33 -13.63 -25.37
C ILE A 696 3.24 -12.41 -25.61
N PRO A 697 2.75 -11.38 -26.34
CA PRO A 697 3.45 -10.11 -26.44
C PRO A 697 3.61 -9.47 -25.05
N GLU A 698 4.77 -8.91 -24.76
CA GLU A 698 5.01 -8.14 -23.55
C GLU A 698 4.09 -6.90 -23.47
N PRO A 699 3.91 -6.29 -22.27
CA PRO A 699 3.21 -5.02 -22.15
C PRO A 699 3.84 -3.95 -23.04
N GLN A 700 3.03 -3.14 -23.73
CA GLN A 700 3.48 -2.27 -24.84
C GLN A 700 4.54 -1.25 -24.43
N GLN A 701 4.52 -0.77 -23.18
CA GLN A 701 5.49 0.22 -22.68
C GLN A 701 6.59 -0.41 -21.82
N SER A 702 6.70 -1.75 -21.81
CA SER A 702 7.73 -2.47 -21.06
C SER A 702 9.14 -1.98 -21.43
N GLN A 703 9.98 -1.76 -20.43
CA GLN A 703 11.40 -1.36 -20.52
C GLN A 703 12.32 -2.42 -19.93
N GLY A 704 11.74 -3.45 -19.37
CA GLY A 704 12.47 -4.57 -18.79
C GLY A 704 13.03 -5.50 -19.86
N ARG A 705 13.97 -6.33 -19.47
CA ARG A 705 14.48 -7.42 -20.31
C ARG A 705 13.85 -8.76 -19.92
N VAL A 706 13.84 -9.70 -20.84
CA VAL A 706 13.55 -11.09 -20.50
C VAL A 706 14.75 -11.72 -19.79
N LEU A 707 14.51 -12.31 -18.61
CA LEU A 707 15.52 -12.99 -17.80
C LEU A 707 15.78 -14.40 -18.37
N THR A 708 16.44 -14.49 -19.53
CA THR A 708 16.66 -15.75 -20.23
C THR A 708 17.49 -16.75 -19.43
N GLU A 709 18.36 -16.27 -18.55
CA GLU A 709 19.23 -17.05 -17.68
C GLU A 709 18.48 -17.88 -16.63
N ILE A 710 17.22 -17.52 -16.31
CA ILE A 710 16.39 -18.32 -15.40
C ILE A 710 15.56 -19.38 -16.13
N LEU A 711 15.62 -19.45 -17.45
CA LEU A 711 14.82 -20.36 -18.26
C LEU A 711 15.60 -21.64 -18.57
N LYS A 712 14.93 -22.81 -18.53
CA LYS A 712 15.53 -24.06 -18.99
C LYS A 712 15.87 -23.97 -20.48
N GLY A 713 17.13 -24.12 -20.83
CA GLY A 713 17.63 -23.95 -22.20
C GLY A 713 17.89 -22.48 -22.58
N GLY A 714 17.71 -21.54 -21.65
CA GLY A 714 17.87 -20.11 -21.87
C GLY A 714 19.29 -19.70 -22.30
N SER A 715 20.31 -20.44 -21.90
CA SER A 715 21.70 -20.20 -22.31
C SER A 715 21.93 -20.33 -23.84
N SER A 716 21.01 -20.97 -24.54
CA SER A 716 21.03 -21.07 -26.02
C SER A 716 20.34 -19.90 -26.72
N ILE A 717 19.63 -19.03 -25.98
CA ILE A 717 18.94 -17.84 -26.48
C ILE A 717 19.95 -16.71 -26.55
N LYS A 718 20.28 -16.27 -27.78
CA LYS A 718 21.12 -15.08 -27.98
C LYS A 718 20.23 -13.87 -28.19
N PRO A 719 20.30 -12.83 -27.36
CA PRO A 719 19.57 -11.58 -27.62
C PRO A 719 20.09 -10.95 -28.91
N ILE A 720 19.20 -10.63 -29.83
CA ILE A 720 19.52 -9.84 -31.04
C ILE A 720 19.09 -8.41 -30.72
N SER A 721 20.06 -7.53 -30.55
CA SER A 721 19.80 -6.08 -30.46
C SER A 721 19.64 -5.52 -31.85
N ILE A 722 18.42 -5.17 -32.26
CA ILE A 722 18.16 -4.42 -33.49
C ILE A 722 18.25 -2.94 -33.14
N VAL A 723 19.39 -2.31 -33.47
CA VAL A 723 19.53 -0.86 -33.37
C VAL A 723 18.90 -0.26 -34.64
N GLY A 724 17.71 0.27 -34.53
CA GLY A 724 17.07 1.06 -35.58
C GLY A 724 17.75 2.44 -35.62
N LEU A 725 18.57 2.72 -36.63
CA LEU A 725 19.01 4.06 -36.92
C LEU A 725 17.86 4.80 -37.62
N THR A 726 17.18 5.66 -36.89
CA THR A 726 16.07 6.47 -37.42
C THR A 726 16.49 7.82 -37.96
N ASP A 727 17.78 8.06 -38.13
CA ASP A 727 18.29 9.35 -38.60
C ASP A 727 19.17 9.18 -39.85
N PHE A 728 18.49 9.10 -41.00
CA PHE A 728 19.10 9.35 -42.29
C PHE A 728 18.75 10.78 -42.71
N HIS A 729 19.51 11.74 -42.27
CA HIS A 729 19.56 13.02 -42.94
C HIS A 729 20.44 12.83 -44.18
N GLY A 730 19.83 12.47 -45.29
CA GLY A 730 20.43 12.55 -46.61
C GLY A 730 20.69 14.02 -46.96
N GLN A 731 21.94 14.37 -47.24
CA GLN A 731 22.28 15.58 -47.98
C GLN A 731 21.76 15.46 -49.42
#